data_fb15a6da733bbd7c53ab8f1257d6f6b9
#
_entry.id   fb15a6da733bbd7c53ab8f1257d6f6b9
#
_cell.length_a   1.000
_cell.length_b   1.000
_cell.length_c   1.000
_cell.angle_alpha   90.00
_cell.angle_beta   90.00
_cell.angle_gamma   90.00
#
_symmetry.space_group_name_H-M   'P 1'
#
loop_
_entity.id
_entity.type
_entity.pdbx_description
1 polymer ?
#
loop_
_entity_poly.entity_id
_entity_poly.type
_entity_poly.pdbx_seq_one_letter_code
_entity_poly.pdbx_strand_id
1 'polypeptide(L)'
;MKRIIIVAAFVLAAGLSVRMEAKPVDKATAASIAARVLNKAVVDATTVRLDGCFLFTGADGKGFVLMAADDRVRPVLAYSPDGTFDPATMPEHVAAWIDGYRQEIASVKEVTTIPSPRVAKEWERWSKGIPQSRTTWVDPLMTSRWYQAYPYSKHCPYDPDSLDYCPTGCVATAMAQIMRYWHWPEVGYGSNSYESNYGILSADFGNTYYDWNHMPDTLSNACTEEEIDAVATLMYHAGVSVDMNYGPNGSGSYSVSAGRLDYACAENALKTYFRYNPMLYGLHKGSYSDAEWDAMVRDELDASRPVYYTAVDPYNGGHAFVLDGYDSIGMFHVNWGWAGYYDAWYLIDSLAPGAGSMGGNPICCFNTKACALFGLYPASMPTGEPSIISVVSNDPALGTVTGSGTYQTYDTVNLEVSAAEGCRYVGMATGKRNIPFSFLAIGQDYTDTAYFERITGDTISYSYNYNTDRYPYGEYGNVEWGMRIPASMRQGKSLSAVQLYYQTHGNHTLNIYEGETLDGNTPVYTKTYYLDGEQGWRTLELDSNLSFAPEQTIWVTFSFNASSSSEAPIATTSYCGNPDGSWYHFGQWSNGWDVYTNLSVYLTWMLRAVLVDETGIEDIFDNNHGNFAYFSDGNIIVDGEGVLQIVDVMGRVIVCRNAARHVSTTGMTPGIYVLRLINGNNVKTQKIIIQ
;
A
#
# COMPACT_ATOMS: atom_id res chain seq x y z
N MET A 1 -63.97 -44.40 20.99
CA MET A 1 -63.50 -43.37 20.08
C MET A 1 -62.88 -42.28 20.91
N LYS A 2 -61.56 -42.34 21.12
CA LYS A 2 -60.77 -41.30 21.85
C LYS A 2 -60.01 -40.45 20.83
N ARG A 3 -60.33 -39.19 20.72
CA ARG A 3 -59.61 -38.22 19.94
C ARG A 3 -58.35 -37.79 20.71
N ILE A 4 -57.18 -38.06 20.11
CA ILE A 4 -55.88 -37.56 20.58
C ILE A 4 -55.66 -36.17 19.95
N ILE A 5 -55.56 -35.12 20.77
CA ILE A 5 -55.18 -33.79 20.37
C ILE A 5 -53.67 -33.72 20.50
N ILE A 6 -52.96 -33.58 19.36
CA ILE A 6 -51.53 -33.29 19.36
C ILE A 6 -51.37 -31.77 19.38
N VAL A 7 -50.87 -31.24 20.50
CA VAL A 7 -50.43 -29.83 20.61
C VAL A 7 -48.98 -29.77 20.09
N ALA A 8 -48.81 -29.20 18.94
CA ALA A 8 -47.48 -28.86 18.42
C ALA A 8 -47.00 -27.57 19.07
N ALA A 9 -46.02 -27.68 19.96
CA ALA A 9 -45.31 -26.54 20.50
C ALA A 9 -44.32 -26.00 19.45
N PHE A 10 -44.67 -24.88 18.83
CA PHE A 10 -43.68 -24.09 18.05
C PHE A 10 -42.75 -23.38 19.01
N VAL A 11 -41.53 -23.85 19.13
CA VAL A 11 -40.45 -23.12 19.76
C VAL A 11 -40.02 -22.01 18.77
N LEU A 12 -40.43 -20.79 19.01
CA LEU A 12 -39.91 -19.59 18.36
C LEU A 12 -38.44 -19.42 18.81
N ALA A 13 -37.50 -19.87 18.01
CA ALA A 13 -36.12 -19.45 18.17
C ALA A 13 -36.02 -17.99 17.67
N ALA A 14 -36.28 -17.05 18.57
CA ALA A 14 -35.90 -15.67 18.38
C ALA A 14 -34.35 -15.64 18.33
N GLY A 15 -33.78 -15.59 17.13
CA GLY A 15 -32.37 -15.28 16.96
C GLY A 15 -32.12 -13.89 17.48
N LEU A 16 -31.73 -13.77 18.73
CA LEU A 16 -31.08 -12.58 19.25
C LEU A 16 -29.77 -12.47 18.49
N SER A 17 -29.76 -11.66 17.41
CA SER A 17 -28.54 -11.08 16.92
C SER A 17 -28.00 -10.17 18.02
N VAL A 18 -27.14 -10.73 18.87
CA VAL A 18 -26.34 -9.95 19.80
C VAL A 18 -25.51 -9.03 18.91
N ARG A 19 -25.91 -7.77 18.79
CA ARG A 19 -25.00 -6.74 18.29
C ARG A 19 -23.82 -6.74 19.26
N MET A 20 -22.70 -7.28 18.81
CA MET A 20 -21.45 -7.18 19.55
C MET A 20 -21.03 -5.71 19.49
N GLU A 21 -21.32 -4.95 20.54
CA GLU A 21 -20.69 -3.65 20.74
C GLU A 21 -19.22 -3.90 21.07
N ALA A 22 -18.33 -3.12 20.47
CA ALA A 22 -16.92 -3.15 20.78
C ALA A 22 -16.68 -2.79 22.26
N LYS A 23 -15.76 -3.49 22.88
CA LYS A 23 -15.47 -3.32 24.32
C LYS A 23 -13.98 -3.12 24.54
N PRO A 24 -13.63 -2.25 25.49
CA PRO A 24 -12.27 -2.29 26.03
C PRO A 24 -11.98 -3.70 26.53
N VAL A 25 -10.83 -4.22 26.18
CA VAL A 25 -10.37 -5.53 26.62
C VAL A 25 -9.97 -5.43 28.09
N ASP A 26 -10.49 -6.32 28.92
CA ASP A 26 -10.04 -6.39 30.31
C ASP A 26 -8.63 -6.99 30.41
N LYS A 27 -7.88 -6.50 31.40
CA LYS A 27 -6.48 -6.86 31.58
C LYS A 27 -6.26 -8.35 31.88
N ALA A 28 -7.22 -9.01 32.52
CA ALA A 28 -7.12 -10.43 32.86
C ALA A 28 -7.26 -11.29 31.60
N THR A 29 -8.19 -10.93 30.71
CA THR A 29 -8.31 -11.57 29.38
C THR A 29 -7.03 -11.40 28.56
N ALA A 30 -6.48 -10.17 28.49
CA ALA A 30 -5.22 -9.92 27.79
C ALA A 30 -4.05 -10.73 28.39
N ALA A 31 -3.91 -10.76 29.72
CA ALA A 31 -2.89 -11.55 30.42
C ALA A 31 -3.00 -13.06 30.14
N SER A 32 -4.24 -13.58 30.07
CA SER A 32 -4.48 -14.99 29.76
C SER A 32 -4.03 -15.31 28.32
N ILE A 33 -4.26 -14.42 27.37
CA ILE A 33 -3.79 -14.58 25.98
C ILE A 33 -2.26 -14.48 25.94
N ALA A 34 -1.67 -13.46 26.58
CA ALA A 34 -0.22 -13.27 26.63
C ALA A 34 0.50 -14.49 27.22
N ALA A 35 -0.05 -15.10 28.28
CA ALA A 35 0.48 -16.33 28.85
C ALA A 35 0.47 -17.51 27.87
N ARG A 36 -0.51 -17.58 27.00
CA ARG A 36 -0.58 -18.61 25.94
C ARG A 36 0.42 -18.33 24.83
N VAL A 37 0.59 -17.07 24.42
CA VAL A 37 1.58 -16.67 23.41
C VAL A 37 2.98 -17.07 23.86
N LEU A 38 3.37 -16.77 25.10
CA LEU A 38 4.66 -17.13 25.65
C LEU A 38 4.76 -18.58 26.13
N ASN A 39 3.65 -19.30 26.21
CA ASN A 39 3.57 -20.64 26.83
C ASN A 39 4.16 -20.67 28.27
N LYS A 40 3.97 -19.59 29.03
CA LYS A 40 4.41 -19.46 30.42
C LYS A 40 3.56 -18.43 31.18
N ALA A 41 3.67 -18.42 32.51
CA ALA A 41 3.04 -17.38 33.33
C ALA A 41 3.60 -15.99 32.99
N VAL A 42 2.75 -14.98 33.01
CA VAL A 42 3.11 -13.59 32.73
C VAL A 42 2.78 -12.68 33.91
N VAL A 43 3.53 -11.59 34.01
CA VAL A 43 3.29 -10.48 34.92
C VAL A 43 3.07 -9.20 34.13
N ASP A 44 2.29 -8.28 34.69
CA ASP A 44 2.10 -6.97 34.12
C ASP A 44 3.39 -6.15 34.24
N ALA A 45 3.94 -5.77 33.06
CA ALA A 45 5.17 -4.99 32.96
C ALA A 45 4.88 -3.50 32.72
N THR A 46 3.61 -3.05 32.80
CA THR A 46 3.21 -1.68 32.47
C THR A 46 3.62 -0.71 33.57
N THR A 47 4.91 -0.40 33.66
CA THR A 47 5.44 0.72 34.49
C THR A 47 5.27 2.06 33.78
N VAL A 48 5.16 2.06 32.43
CA VAL A 48 4.86 3.20 31.58
C VAL A 48 3.53 2.93 30.88
N ARG A 49 2.64 3.91 30.91
CA ARG A 49 1.31 3.78 30.29
C ARG A 49 1.45 3.80 28.76
N LEU A 50 1.23 2.65 28.12
CA LEU A 50 1.09 2.53 26.67
C LEU A 50 -0.40 2.64 26.33
N ASP A 51 -0.86 3.85 25.99
CA ASP A 51 -2.28 4.09 25.70
C ASP A 51 -2.77 3.19 24.56
N GLY A 52 -3.84 2.45 24.84
CA GLY A 52 -4.41 1.49 23.89
C GLY A 52 -3.74 0.10 23.88
N CYS A 53 -2.68 -0.12 24.66
CA CYS A 53 -1.96 -1.39 24.72
C CYS A 53 -1.71 -1.86 26.15
N PHE A 54 -1.50 -3.18 26.31
CA PHE A 54 -0.97 -3.80 27.52
C PHE A 54 0.37 -4.45 27.22
N LEU A 55 1.34 -4.32 28.12
CA LEU A 55 2.60 -5.02 28.05
C LEU A 55 2.69 -6.04 29.17
N PHE A 56 2.96 -7.29 28.80
CA PHE A 56 3.18 -8.39 29.74
C PHE A 56 4.60 -8.96 29.55
N THR A 57 5.25 -9.33 30.65
CA THR A 57 6.56 -10.01 30.64
C THR A 57 6.42 -11.39 31.25
N GLY A 58 7.20 -12.36 30.81
CA GLY A 58 7.24 -13.67 31.45
C GLY A 58 7.60 -13.55 32.94
N ALA A 59 6.94 -14.36 33.79
CA ALA A 59 7.18 -14.34 35.24
C ALA A 59 8.65 -14.71 35.62
N ASP A 60 9.38 -15.32 34.69
CA ASP A 60 10.81 -15.61 34.78
C ASP A 60 11.71 -14.42 34.37
N GLY A 61 11.11 -13.27 34.04
CA GLY A 61 11.79 -12.08 33.55
C GLY A 61 12.23 -12.15 32.08
N LYS A 62 11.84 -13.19 31.36
CA LYS A 62 12.19 -13.40 29.94
C LYS A 62 10.95 -13.41 29.08
N GLY A 63 11.08 -12.86 27.89
CA GLY A 63 9.99 -12.75 26.93
C GLY A 63 9.00 -11.65 27.28
N PHE A 64 8.33 -11.12 26.26
CA PHE A 64 7.28 -10.12 26.41
C PHE A 64 6.17 -10.35 25.39
N VAL A 65 4.98 -9.78 25.68
CA VAL A 65 3.87 -9.67 24.73
C VAL A 65 3.26 -8.29 24.84
N LEU A 66 3.15 -7.60 23.72
CA LEU A 66 2.39 -6.38 23.55
C LEU A 66 0.99 -6.75 23.03
N MET A 67 -0.04 -6.40 23.78
CA MET A 67 -1.43 -6.74 23.50
C MET A 67 -2.24 -5.48 23.23
N ALA A 68 -3.19 -5.55 22.30
CA ALA A 68 -4.18 -4.49 22.17
C ALA A 68 -5.12 -4.42 23.38
N ALA A 69 -5.51 -3.20 23.79
CA ALA A 69 -6.49 -2.95 24.84
C ALA A 69 -7.91 -2.71 24.29
N ASP A 70 -8.14 -3.04 23.01
CA ASP A 70 -9.40 -2.81 22.30
C ASP A 70 -9.70 -3.98 21.36
N ASP A 71 -10.93 -4.51 21.40
CA ASP A 71 -11.30 -5.69 20.62
C ASP A 71 -11.62 -5.40 19.14
N ARG A 72 -11.56 -4.14 18.70
CA ARG A 72 -11.71 -3.74 17.30
C ARG A 72 -10.45 -3.97 16.46
N VAL A 73 -9.32 -4.18 17.12
CA VAL A 73 -8.02 -4.46 16.49
C VAL A 73 -7.52 -5.84 16.88
N ARG A 74 -6.53 -6.34 16.15
CA ARG A 74 -5.93 -7.66 16.39
C ARG A 74 -5.34 -7.76 17.81
N PRO A 75 -5.48 -8.92 18.49
CA PRO A 75 -5.14 -9.05 19.90
C PRO A 75 -3.65 -8.93 20.21
N VAL A 76 -2.78 -9.57 19.42
CA VAL A 76 -1.32 -9.61 19.63
C VAL A 76 -0.67 -8.65 18.64
N LEU A 77 0.09 -7.68 19.14
CA LEU A 77 0.76 -6.64 18.33
C LEU A 77 2.25 -6.93 18.16
N ALA A 78 2.91 -7.41 19.22
CA ALA A 78 4.29 -7.86 19.19
C ALA A 78 4.56 -8.87 20.30
N TYR A 79 5.54 -9.74 20.12
CA TYR A 79 6.02 -10.61 21.19
C TYR A 79 7.46 -11.10 20.94
N SER A 80 8.15 -11.48 22.02
CA SER A 80 9.38 -12.25 21.97
C SER A 80 9.33 -13.34 23.03
N PRO A 81 9.74 -14.57 22.77
CA PRO A 81 9.74 -15.66 23.75
C PRO A 81 10.80 -15.46 24.86
N ASP A 82 11.87 -14.74 24.59
CA ASP A 82 13.05 -14.60 25.45
C ASP A 82 13.63 -13.18 25.53
N GLY A 83 13.24 -12.27 24.62
CA GLY A 83 13.66 -10.87 24.60
C GLY A 83 13.06 -10.04 25.75
N THR A 84 13.58 -8.83 25.92
CA THR A 84 13.08 -7.86 26.91
C THR A 84 12.51 -6.64 26.17
N PHE A 85 11.52 -6.00 26.77
CA PHE A 85 10.92 -4.79 26.24
C PHE A 85 10.74 -3.76 27.35
N ASP A 86 11.51 -2.68 27.30
CA ASP A 86 11.43 -1.57 28.25
C ASP A 86 10.92 -0.30 27.54
N PRO A 87 9.68 0.12 27.78
CA PRO A 87 9.13 1.33 27.16
C PRO A 87 9.88 2.61 27.47
N ALA A 88 10.68 2.64 28.56
CA ALA A 88 11.43 3.82 28.97
C ALA A 88 12.74 4.01 28.20
N THR A 89 13.26 2.94 27.59
CA THR A 89 14.56 2.92 26.89
C THR A 89 14.44 2.55 25.42
N MET A 90 13.24 2.59 24.87
CA MET A 90 13.02 2.29 23.44
C MET A 90 13.81 3.26 22.56
N PRO A 91 14.54 2.74 21.57
CA PRO A 91 15.05 3.55 20.48
C PRO A 91 13.93 4.30 19.77
N GLU A 92 14.23 5.50 19.27
CA GLU A 92 13.24 6.39 18.65
C GLU A 92 12.38 5.69 17.59
N HIS A 93 12.99 4.87 16.74
CA HIS A 93 12.28 4.16 15.66
C HIS A 93 11.38 3.02 16.15
N VAL A 94 11.76 2.31 17.22
CA VAL A 94 10.88 1.33 17.87
C VAL A 94 9.73 2.06 18.55
N ALA A 95 10.00 3.18 19.20
CA ALA A 95 8.98 4.02 19.80
C ALA A 95 7.99 4.54 18.74
N ALA A 96 8.49 4.98 17.58
CA ALA A 96 7.68 5.41 16.44
C ALA A 96 6.80 4.28 15.88
N TRP A 97 7.35 3.06 15.78
CA TRP A 97 6.57 1.88 15.36
C TRP A 97 5.41 1.58 16.33
N ILE A 98 5.69 1.58 17.62
CA ILE A 98 4.66 1.36 18.65
C ILE A 98 3.64 2.52 18.68
N ASP A 99 4.08 3.75 18.45
CA ASP A 99 3.18 4.90 18.35
C ASP A 99 2.26 4.79 17.13
N GLY A 100 2.74 4.26 16.02
CA GLY A 100 1.94 3.92 14.86
C GLY A 100 0.80 2.94 15.20
N TYR A 101 1.07 1.90 16.00
CA TYR A 101 0.01 1.02 16.52
C TYR A 101 -1.02 1.79 17.34
N ARG A 102 -0.58 2.68 18.24
CA ARG A 102 -1.46 3.48 19.09
C ARG A 102 -2.35 4.42 18.29
N GLN A 103 -1.80 5.06 17.25
CA GLN A 103 -2.53 5.94 16.35
C GLN A 103 -3.60 5.16 15.55
N GLU A 104 -3.27 3.97 15.03
CA GLU A 104 -4.25 3.13 14.34
C GLU A 104 -5.36 2.66 15.30
N ILE A 105 -5.03 2.25 16.53
CA ILE A 105 -6.02 1.89 17.56
C ILE A 105 -6.94 3.08 17.86
N ALA A 106 -6.41 4.29 17.99
CA ALA A 106 -7.19 5.50 18.22
C ALA A 106 -8.14 5.77 17.05
N SER A 107 -7.65 5.74 15.81
CA SER A 107 -8.44 5.95 14.61
C SER A 107 -9.56 4.92 14.45
N VAL A 108 -9.27 3.64 14.72
CA VAL A 108 -10.28 2.57 14.68
C VAL A 108 -11.41 2.82 15.70
N LYS A 109 -11.09 3.36 16.89
CA LYS A 109 -12.07 3.71 17.91
C LYS A 109 -13.04 4.81 17.47
N GLU A 110 -12.58 5.73 16.65
CA GLU A 110 -13.40 6.84 16.14
C GLU A 110 -14.34 6.40 15.00
N VAL A 111 -13.89 5.47 14.15
CA VAL A 111 -14.62 5.13 12.92
C VAL A 111 -15.43 3.83 13.01
N THR A 112 -15.17 2.95 13.96
CA THR A 112 -15.90 1.67 14.08
C THR A 112 -16.48 1.46 15.47
N THR A 113 -17.73 0.96 15.52
CA THR A 113 -18.41 0.60 16.76
C THR A 113 -18.34 -0.89 17.10
N ILE A 114 -17.87 -1.71 16.15
CA ILE A 114 -17.77 -3.18 16.28
C ILE A 114 -16.48 -3.67 15.62
N PRO A 115 -15.87 -4.77 16.13
CA PRO A 115 -14.75 -5.41 15.44
C PRO A 115 -15.18 -5.98 14.09
N SER A 116 -14.26 -6.02 13.12
CA SER A 116 -14.48 -6.75 11.88
C SER A 116 -14.66 -8.26 12.17
N PRO A 117 -15.38 -9.01 11.31
CA PRO A 117 -15.57 -10.46 11.52
C PRO A 117 -14.25 -11.24 11.64
N ARG A 118 -13.20 -10.79 10.95
CA ARG A 118 -11.85 -11.38 11.02
C ARG A 118 -11.23 -11.15 12.41
N VAL A 119 -11.25 -9.92 12.90
CA VAL A 119 -10.70 -9.55 14.20
C VAL A 119 -11.48 -10.22 15.35
N ALA A 120 -12.83 -10.20 15.31
CA ALA A 120 -13.66 -10.85 16.30
C ALA A 120 -13.36 -12.35 16.41
N LYS A 121 -13.18 -13.02 15.25
CA LYS A 121 -12.81 -14.45 15.21
C LYS A 121 -11.40 -14.71 15.76
N GLU A 122 -10.47 -13.79 15.58
CA GLU A 122 -9.11 -13.87 16.13
C GLU A 122 -9.14 -13.78 17.66
N TRP A 123 -9.85 -12.81 18.24
CA TRP A 123 -10.08 -12.71 19.68
C TRP A 123 -10.77 -13.94 20.28
N GLU A 124 -11.80 -14.46 19.60
CA GLU A 124 -12.51 -15.67 20.03
C GLU A 124 -11.56 -16.88 20.08
N ARG A 125 -10.73 -17.07 19.06
CA ARG A 125 -9.74 -18.16 18.98
C ARG A 125 -8.73 -18.08 20.12
N TRP A 126 -8.14 -16.91 20.33
CA TRP A 126 -7.19 -16.69 21.41
C TRP A 126 -7.82 -16.92 22.79
N SER A 127 -9.05 -16.45 23.00
CA SER A 127 -9.80 -16.68 24.24
C SER A 127 -10.07 -18.16 24.52
N LYS A 128 -10.33 -18.95 23.46
CA LYS A 128 -10.55 -20.40 23.56
C LYS A 128 -9.25 -21.22 23.58
N GLY A 129 -8.09 -20.60 23.43
CA GLY A 129 -6.81 -21.30 23.37
C GLY A 129 -6.62 -22.14 22.10
N ILE A 130 -7.29 -21.77 21.01
CA ILE A 130 -7.14 -22.41 19.70
C ILE A 130 -6.03 -21.64 18.96
N PRO A 131 -4.82 -22.24 18.73
CA PRO A 131 -3.78 -21.57 17.97
C PRO A 131 -4.25 -21.26 16.54
N GLN A 132 -3.80 -20.15 15.97
CA GLN A 132 -3.83 -20.04 14.49
C GLN A 132 -2.82 -21.05 13.96
N SER A 133 -3.26 -22.09 13.30
CA SER A 133 -2.33 -22.95 12.60
C SER A 133 -2.24 -22.49 11.14
N ARG A 134 -1.30 -21.60 10.83
CA ARG A 134 -0.65 -21.67 9.52
C ARG A 134 0.25 -22.88 9.55
N THR A 135 0.33 -23.60 8.45
CA THR A 135 1.15 -24.82 8.33
C THR A 135 2.61 -24.50 8.01
N THR A 136 2.93 -23.23 7.77
CA THR A 136 4.26 -22.75 7.38
C THR A 136 4.73 -21.63 8.30
N TRP A 137 5.99 -21.62 8.63
CA TRP A 137 6.73 -20.55 9.32
C TRP A 137 8.19 -20.61 8.88
N VAL A 138 8.91 -19.51 9.06
CA VAL A 138 10.35 -19.41 8.84
C VAL A 138 10.95 -18.83 10.12
N ASP A 139 11.82 -19.60 10.76
CA ASP A 139 12.60 -19.12 11.92
C ASP A 139 13.52 -18.00 11.47
N PRO A 140 13.97 -17.10 12.38
CA PRO A 140 14.89 -16.02 12.04
C PRO A 140 16.11 -16.52 11.29
N LEU A 141 16.32 -16.00 10.08
CA LEU A 141 17.40 -16.42 9.17
C LEU A 141 18.75 -15.86 9.60
N MET A 142 18.77 -14.66 10.18
CA MET A 142 19.99 -13.94 10.51
C MET A 142 20.44 -14.21 11.95
N THR A 143 21.74 -14.32 12.14
CA THR A 143 22.37 -14.43 13.47
C THR A 143 23.01 -13.13 13.91
N SER A 144 23.33 -12.23 12.95
CA SER A 144 23.96 -10.96 13.24
C SER A 144 23.07 -10.03 14.06
N ARG A 145 23.67 -9.38 15.07
CA ARG A 145 23.03 -8.41 15.95
C ARG A 145 23.89 -7.15 15.99
N TRP A 146 23.99 -6.50 14.83
CA TRP A 146 24.86 -5.36 14.67
C TRP A 146 24.20 -4.06 15.11
N TYR A 147 25.03 -3.05 15.31
CA TYR A 147 24.64 -1.76 15.85
C TYR A 147 25.22 -0.63 14.98
N GLN A 148 24.81 0.61 15.23
CA GLN A 148 25.20 1.75 14.41
C GLN A 148 26.32 2.60 14.99
N ALA A 149 26.56 2.52 16.32
CA ALA A 149 27.60 3.29 17.00
C ALA A 149 28.94 2.54 17.03
N TYR A 150 29.99 3.19 17.57
CA TYR A 150 31.27 2.56 17.78
C TYR A 150 31.17 1.22 18.56
N PRO A 151 31.87 0.15 18.16
CA PRO A 151 32.95 0.11 17.17
C PRO A 151 32.50 -0.09 15.71
N TYR A 152 31.21 -0.30 15.40
CA TYR A 152 30.71 -0.48 14.04
C TYR A 152 30.95 0.74 13.15
N SER A 153 30.92 1.95 13.72
CA SER A 153 31.15 3.23 13.04
C SER A 153 32.62 3.67 12.97
N LYS A 154 33.59 2.81 13.32
CA LYS A 154 34.99 3.15 13.41
C LYS A 154 35.59 3.87 12.19
N HIS A 155 35.08 3.57 10.99
CA HIS A 155 35.53 4.19 9.74
C HIS A 155 34.58 5.30 9.22
N CYS A 156 33.47 5.55 9.91
CA CYS A 156 32.61 6.67 9.59
C CYS A 156 33.24 8.02 9.94
N PRO A 157 32.78 9.15 9.40
CA PRO A 157 33.31 10.46 9.76
C PRO A 157 33.32 10.72 11.26
N TYR A 158 34.40 11.31 11.76
CA TYR A 158 34.49 11.78 13.14
C TYR A 158 33.90 13.20 13.21
N ASP A 159 32.96 13.41 14.12
CA ASP A 159 32.37 14.71 14.36
C ASP A 159 33.08 15.43 15.50
N PRO A 160 33.70 16.60 15.23
CA PRO A 160 34.53 17.29 16.24
C PRO A 160 33.68 17.98 17.32
N ASP A 161 32.42 18.23 17.10
CA ASP A 161 31.53 18.90 18.06
C ASP A 161 30.95 17.90 19.06
N SER A 162 30.57 16.70 18.61
CA SER A 162 30.11 15.63 19.48
C SER A 162 31.25 14.83 20.10
N LEU A 163 32.49 14.94 19.57
CA LEU A 163 33.67 14.19 19.94
C LEU A 163 33.50 12.67 19.78
N ASP A 164 32.76 12.25 18.76
CA ASP A 164 32.46 10.83 18.45
C ASP A 164 32.35 10.60 16.93
N TYR A 165 32.36 9.34 16.54
CA TYR A 165 32.09 8.96 15.16
C TYR A 165 30.58 9.06 14.85
N CYS A 166 30.25 9.58 13.66
CA CYS A 166 28.89 9.54 13.17
C CYS A 166 28.41 8.08 13.10
N PRO A 167 27.16 7.76 13.52
CA PRO A 167 26.63 6.41 13.39
C PRO A 167 26.60 5.97 11.92
N THR A 168 26.73 4.66 11.69
CA THR A 168 26.72 4.07 10.34
C THR A 168 25.47 4.39 9.52
N GLY A 169 24.34 4.65 10.22
CA GLY A 169 23.01 4.82 9.63
C GLY A 169 22.27 3.50 9.43
N CYS A 170 20.96 3.54 9.62
CA CYS A 170 20.12 2.33 9.54
C CYS A 170 20.15 1.67 8.15
N VAL A 171 20.24 2.47 7.07
CA VAL A 171 20.33 1.97 5.69
C VAL A 171 21.58 1.12 5.52
N ALA A 172 22.76 1.63 5.91
CA ALA A 172 24.00 0.88 5.80
C ALA A 172 24.01 -0.35 6.71
N THR A 173 23.46 -0.25 7.92
CA THR A 173 23.39 -1.36 8.88
C THR A 173 22.52 -2.50 8.36
N ALA A 174 21.32 -2.19 7.83
CA ALA A 174 20.42 -3.20 7.26
C ALA A 174 21.04 -3.88 6.03
N MET A 175 21.69 -3.10 5.13
CA MET A 175 22.44 -3.64 3.99
C MET A 175 23.54 -4.59 4.46
N ALA A 176 24.38 -4.12 5.38
CA ALA A 176 25.55 -4.87 5.83
C ALA A 176 25.17 -6.18 6.55
N GLN A 177 24.10 -6.19 7.35
CA GLN A 177 23.60 -7.42 7.99
C GLN A 177 23.10 -8.44 6.97
N ILE A 178 22.40 -8.02 5.93
CA ILE A 178 22.00 -8.92 4.83
C ILE A 178 23.21 -9.42 4.07
N MET A 179 24.20 -8.56 3.80
CA MET A 179 25.45 -8.98 3.16
C MET A 179 26.21 -9.99 4.03
N ARG A 180 26.22 -9.81 5.36
CA ARG A 180 26.78 -10.77 6.33
C ARG A 180 26.02 -12.11 6.32
N TYR A 181 24.71 -12.13 6.18
CA TYR A 181 23.92 -13.36 6.06
C TYR A 181 24.34 -14.18 4.83
N TRP A 182 24.53 -13.51 3.68
CA TRP A 182 24.91 -14.16 2.43
C TRP A 182 26.41 -14.44 2.34
N HIS A 183 27.28 -13.87 3.21
CA HIS A 183 28.74 -13.83 3.04
C HIS A 183 29.12 -13.36 1.61
N TRP A 184 28.51 -12.26 1.15
CA TRP A 184 28.59 -11.78 -0.23
C TRP A 184 28.60 -10.24 -0.32
N PRO A 185 29.38 -9.66 -1.27
CA PRO A 185 30.33 -10.30 -2.18
C PRO A 185 31.69 -10.55 -1.50
N GLU A 186 32.51 -11.38 -2.09
CA GLU A 186 33.94 -11.52 -1.68
C GLU A 186 34.74 -10.26 -2.01
N VAL A 187 34.48 -9.70 -3.23
CA VAL A 187 34.99 -8.40 -3.72
C VAL A 187 33.86 -7.68 -4.44
N GLY A 188 33.70 -6.40 -4.16
CA GLY A 188 32.67 -5.59 -4.79
C GLY A 188 32.98 -5.25 -6.27
N TYR A 189 32.39 -4.19 -6.79
CA TYR A 189 32.60 -3.69 -8.13
C TYR A 189 32.69 -2.17 -8.15
N GLY A 190 33.69 -1.62 -8.88
CA GLY A 190 33.87 -0.18 -9.06
C GLY A 190 34.17 0.57 -7.76
N SER A 191 33.90 1.84 -7.76
CA SER A 191 34.11 2.77 -6.64
C SER A 191 33.01 3.82 -6.60
N ASN A 192 32.83 4.46 -5.44
CA ASN A 192 32.00 5.65 -5.30
C ASN A 192 32.72 6.74 -4.51
N SER A 193 32.42 8.00 -4.82
CA SER A 193 32.94 9.16 -4.12
C SER A 193 31.93 10.31 -4.21
N TYR A 194 31.64 10.95 -3.10
CA TYR A 194 30.69 12.07 -3.03
C TYR A 194 31.16 13.13 -2.01
N GLU A 195 30.68 14.35 -2.17
CA GLU A 195 30.92 15.44 -1.23
C GLU A 195 29.92 15.39 -0.07
N SER A 196 30.43 15.41 1.16
CA SER A 196 29.64 15.41 2.39
C SER A 196 29.98 16.60 3.27
N ASN A 197 29.25 16.81 4.37
CA ASN A 197 29.56 17.81 5.40
C ASN A 197 30.93 17.57 6.07
N TYR A 198 31.50 16.39 5.92
CA TYR A 198 32.82 15.98 6.47
C TYR A 198 33.90 15.89 5.39
N GLY A 199 33.67 16.51 4.22
CA GLY A 199 34.56 16.46 3.08
C GLY A 199 34.20 15.33 2.09
N ILE A 200 35.13 15.02 1.19
CA ILE A 200 34.95 13.95 0.21
C ILE A 200 35.08 12.59 0.90
N LEU A 201 34.02 11.79 0.82
CA LEU A 201 34.01 10.41 1.26
C LEU A 201 34.10 9.48 0.05
N SER A 202 34.86 8.40 0.18
CA SER A 202 35.09 7.48 -0.96
C SER A 202 35.28 6.05 -0.49
N ALA A 203 34.91 5.10 -1.37
CA ALA A 203 35.17 3.68 -1.19
C ALA A 203 35.51 3.03 -2.53
N ASP A 204 36.50 2.15 -2.55
CA ASP A 204 36.90 1.35 -3.71
C ASP A 204 36.44 -0.10 -3.48
N PHE A 205 35.20 -0.37 -3.89
CA PHE A 205 34.56 -1.67 -3.69
C PHE A 205 35.26 -2.76 -4.50
N GLY A 206 35.73 -2.42 -5.70
CA GLY A 206 36.33 -3.35 -6.65
C GLY A 206 37.72 -3.86 -6.23
N ASN A 207 38.41 -3.15 -5.35
CA ASN A 207 39.72 -3.52 -4.79
C ASN A 207 39.67 -3.88 -3.30
N THR A 208 38.46 -4.02 -2.72
CA THR A 208 38.29 -4.38 -1.33
C THR A 208 37.80 -5.83 -1.21
N TYR A 209 38.59 -6.64 -0.44
CA TYR A 209 38.19 -7.98 -0.03
C TYR A 209 37.43 -7.89 1.29
N TYR A 210 36.20 -8.42 1.32
CA TYR A 210 35.36 -8.48 2.52
C TYR A 210 35.59 -9.81 3.22
N ASP A 211 36.30 -9.76 4.38
CA ASP A 211 36.67 -10.95 5.12
C ASP A 211 35.56 -11.42 6.06
N TRP A 212 34.63 -12.18 5.50
CA TRP A 212 33.46 -12.72 6.20
C TRP A 212 33.79 -13.58 7.42
N ASN A 213 34.99 -14.19 7.44
CA ASN A 213 35.42 -15.03 8.57
C ASN A 213 35.76 -14.19 9.81
N HIS A 214 36.15 -12.92 9.63
CA HIS A 214 36.43 -11.98 10.70
C HIS A 214 35.23 -11.04 11.01
N MET A 215 34.02 -11.39 10.56
CA MET A 215 32.80 -10.63 10.87
C MET A 215 31.95 -11.41 11.87
N PRO A 216 32.11 -11.27 13.19
CA PRO A 216 31.29 -11.97 14.18
C PRO A 216 29.84 -11.48 14.17
N ASP A 217 28.96 -12.26 14.79
CA ASP A 217 27.52 -11.89 14.89
C ASP A 217 27.28 -10.65 15.76
N THR A 218 28.22 -10.30 16.63
CA THR A 218 28.17 -9.09 17.48
C THR A 218 29.58 -8.64 17.79
N LEU A 219 29.84 -7.33 17.64
CA LEU A 219 31.10 -6.75 18.15
C LEU A 219 31.00 -6.46 19.65
N SER A 220 32.06 -6.79 20.35
CA SER A 220 32.22 -6.57 21.78
C SER A 220 33.67 -6.13 22.11
N ASN A 221 33.90 -5.73 23.33
CA ASN A 221 35.25 -5.38 23.79
C ASN A 221 36.26 -6.56 23.77
N ALA A 222 35.80 -7.77 23.48
CA ALA A 222 36.63 -8.95 23.35
C ALA A 222 37.06 -9.24 21.90
N CYS A 223 36.49 -8.52 20.93
CA CYS A 223 36.80 -8.66 19.51
C CYS A 223 38.20 -8.11 19.21
N THR A 224 38.88 -8.73 18.24
CA THR A 224 40.16 -8.26 17.73
C THR A 224 40.01 -7.03 16.87
N GLU A 225 41.08 -6.28 16.63
CA GLU A 225 41.05 -5.14 15.71
C GLU A 225 40.69 -5.58 14.28
N GLU A 226 41.14 -6.76 13.86
CA GLU A 226 40.81 -7.33 12.54
C GLU A 226 39.29 -7.58 12.41
N GLU A 227 38.63 -8.08 13.46
CA GLU A 227 37.17 -8.30 13.46
C GLU A 227 36.42 -6.96 13.44
N ILE A 228 36.89 -5.98 14.22
CA ILE A 228 36.29 -4.63 14.23
C ILE A 228 36.46 -3.96 12.86
N ASP A 229 37.67 -4.02 12.30
CA ASP A 229 37.94 -3.40 10.99
C ASP A 229 37.20 -4.08 9.85
N ALA A 230 37.02 -5.40 9.88
CA ALA A 230 36.23 -6.11 8.86
C ALA A 230 34.81 -5.63 8.85
N VAL A 231 34.14 -5.55 10.01
CA VAL A 231 32.73 -5.09 10.10
C VAL A 231 32.63 -3.59 9.81
N ALA A 232 33.52 -2.75 10.40
CA ALA A 232 33.48 -1.31 10.20
C ALA A 232 33.73 -0.90 8.73
N THR A 233 34.61 -1.64 8.01
CA THR A 233 34.86 -1.44 6.59
C THR A 233 33.56 -1.71 5.78
N LEU A 234 32.89 -2.83 6.03
CA LEU A 234 31.65 -3.16 5.35
C LEU A 234 30.57 -2.11 5.62
N MET A 235 30.42 -1.68 6.88
CA MET A 235 29.46 -0.65 7.29
C MET A 235 29.73 0.70 6.59
N TYR A 236 31.00 1.15 6.59
CA TYR A 236 31.37 2.39 5.93
C TYR A 236 31.17 2.32 4.43
N HIS A 237 31.55 1.20 3.79
CA HIS A 237 31.35 1.00 2.36
C HIS A 237 29.87 0.97 2.01
N ALA A 238 29.03 0.31 2.78
CA ALA A 238 27.58 0.35 2.61
C ALA A 238 27.06 1.81 2.69
N GLY A 239 27.57 2.61 3.63
CA GLY A 239 27.23 4.03 3.74
C GLY A 239 27.68 4.85 2.54
N VAL A 240 28.93 4.70 2.11
CA VAL A 240 29.46 5.42 0.93
C VAL A 240 28.70 5.04 -0.35
N SER A 241 28.30 3.79 -0.48
CA SER A 241 27.58 3.30 -1.67
C SER A 241 26.21 3.95 -1.90
N VAL A 242 25.66 4.58 -0.89
CA VAL A 242 24.33 5.23 -0.89
C VAL A 242 24.41 6.75 -0.67
N ASP A 243 25.59 7.35 -0.81
CA ASP A 243 25.85 8.76 -0.52
C ASP A 243 25.30 9.18 0.86
N MET A 244 25.64 8.43 1.89
CA MET A 244 25.12 8.59 3.25
C MET A 244 25.28 10.04 3.75
N ASN A 245 24.20 10.66 4.15
CA ASN A 245 24.22 11.93 4.86
C ASN A 245 24.54 11.68 6.32
N TYR A 246 25.85 11.66 6.62
CA TYR A 246 26.36 11.44 7.98
C TYR A 246 26.10 12.65 8.89
N GLY A 247 25.77 12.38 10.14
CA GLY A 247 25.61 13.37 11.18
C GLY A 247 25.73 12.76 12.58
N PRO A 248 26.07 13.57 13.63
CA PRO A 248 26.36 13.06 14.97
C PRO A 248 25.13 12.42 15.66
N ASN A 249 23.93 12.90 15.35
CA ASN A 249 22.69 12.42 15.97
C ASN A 249 21.99 11.34 15.13
N GLY A 250 22.48 11.06 13.92
CA GLY A 250 21.93 10.09 13.01
C GLY A 250 22.45 10.28 11.60
N SER A 251 22.52 9.18 10.86
CA SER A 251 22.94 9.15 9.46
C SER A 251 21.85 8.51 8.62
N GLY A 252 21.54 9.09 7.45
CA GLY A 252 20.42 8.64 6.63
C GLY A 252 20.73 8.67 5.14
N SER A 253 20.04 7.81 4.39
CA SER A 253 20.03 7.79 2.93
C SER A 253 18.72 7.18 2.41
N TYR A 254 18.59 7.11 1.11
CA TYR A 254 17.43 6.53 0.45
C TYR A 254 17.53 5.00 0.32
N SER A 255 16.40 4.32 0.26
CA SER A 255 16.32 2.86 0.22
C SER A 255 15.94 2.32 -1.15
N VAL A 256 14.97 2.94 -1.82
CA VAL A 256 14.44 2.48 -3.09
C VAL A 256 14.69 3.51 -4.20
N SER A 257 14.92 3.03 -5.40
CA SER A 257 15.03 3.87 -6.59
C SER A 257 13.65 4.04 -7.24
N ALA A 258 13.45 5.13 -7.93
CA ALA A 258 12.29 5.29 -8.81
C ALA A 258 12.51 4.60 -10.18
N GLY A 259 13.17 3.44 -10.19
CA GLY A 259 13.55 2.71 -11.41
C GLY A 259 14.81 3.21 -12.09
N ARG A 260 15.53 4.17 -11.51
CA ARG A 260 16.74 4.81 -12.08
C ARG A 260 17.99 4.31 -11.37
N LEU A 261 18.99 3.84 -12.15
CA LEU A 261 20.29 3.38 -11.61
C LEU A 261 21.19 4.51 -11.10
N ASP A 262 21.02 5.73 -11.56
CA ASP A 262 21.82 6.89 -11.18
C ASP A 262 21.40 7.51 -9.83
N TYR A 263 20.39 6.95 -9.17
CA TYR A 263 19.91 7.41 -7.87
C TYR A 263 20.64 6.68 -6.74
N ALA A 264 21.33 7.42 -5.86
CA ALA A 264 22.04 6.84 -4.73
C ALA A 264 21.04 6.31 -3.69
N CYS A 265 20.91 4.99 -3.59
CA CYS A 265 20.03 4.29 -2.64
C CYS A 265 20.45 2.84 -2.44
N ALA A 266 19.93 2.18 -1.40
CA ALA A 266 20.26 0.79 -1.10
C ALA A 266 19.98 -0.17 -2.26
N GLU A 267 18.83 -0.02 -2.93
CA GLU A 267 18.47 -0.83 -4.10
C GLU A 267 19.54 -0.80 -5.19
N ASN A 268 19.99 0.39 -5.58
CA ASN A 268 20.98 0.54 -6.65
C ASN A 268 22.38 0.18 -6.19
N ALA A 269 22.75 0.50 -4.97
CA ALA A 269 24.05 0.17 -4.40
C ALA A 269 24.30 -1.34 -4.37
N LEU A 270 23.31 -2.12 -3.94
CA LEU A 270 23.39 -3.58 -3.90
C LEU A 270 23.57 -4.18 -5.30
N LYS A 271 22.89 -3.65 -6.30
CA LYS A 271 23.03 -4.08 -7.71
C LYS A 271 24.39 -3.67 -8.30
N THR A 272 24.78 -2.42 -8.10
CA THR A 272 25.92 -1.80 -8.79
C THR A 272 27.25 -2.18 -8.17
N TYR A 273 27.36 -2.07 -6.85
CA TYR A 273 28.65 -2.20 -6.14
C TYR A 273 28.83 -3.54 -5.47
N PHE A 274 27.75 -4.18 -5.01
CA PHE A 274 27.84 -5.39 -4.19
C PHE A 274 27.40 -6.67 -4.89
N ARG A 275 27.27 -6.64 -6.21
CA ARG A 275 27.03 -7.83 -7.05
C ARG A 275 25.82 -8.65 -6.64
N TYR A 276 24.77 -8.00 -6.15
CA TYR A 276 23.48 -8.64 -5.94
C TYR A 276 22.71 -8.76 -7.26
N ASN A 277 21.67 -9.57 -7.25
CA ASN A 277 20.80 -9.79 -8.39
C ASN A 277 20.48 -8.45 -9.10
N PRO A 278 20.84 -8.29 -10.38
CA PRO A 278 20.57 -7.04 -11.10
C PRO A 278 19.08 -6.78 -11.26
N MET A 279 18.25 -7.81 -11.11
CA MET A 279 16.79 -7.73 -11.14
C MET A 279 16.15 -7.44 -9.77
N LEU A 280 16.96 -7.26 -8.72
CA LEU A 280 16.52 -6.72 -7.44
C LEU A 280 15.71 -5.43 -7.66
N TYR A 281 14.59 -5.29 -6.96
CA TYR A 281 13.71 -4.14 -7.11
C TYR A 281 13.07 -3.72 -5.79
N GLY A 282 12.91 -2.42 -5.64
CA GLY A 282 12.22 -1.81 -4.51
C GLY A 282 10.75 -1.57 -4.81
N LEU A 283 9.91 -1.81 -3.83
CA LEU A 283 8.47 -1.56 -3.92
C LEU A 283 7.98 -0.75 -2.71
N HIS A 284 6.93 0.03 -2.93
CA HIS A 284 6.20 0.73 -1.90
C HIS A 284 4.95 -0.06 -1.52
N LYS A 285 4.77 -0.34 -0.23
CA LYS A 285 3.64 -1.13 0.30
C LYS A 285 2.29 -0.56 -0.13
N GLY A 286 2.17 0.75 -0.13
CA GLY A 286 0.94 1.40 -0.51
C GLY A 286 0.44 1.09 -1.93
N SER A 287 1.27 0.50 -2.82
CA SER A 287 0.88 0.01 -4.16
C SER A 287 0.20 -1.37 -4.13
N TYR A 288 0.06 -1.98 -2.95
CA TYR A 288 -0.40 -3.36 -2.78
C TYR A 288 -1.42 -3.43 -1.65
N SER A 289 -2.32 -4.39 -1.73
CA SER A 289 -3.15 -4.74 -0.57
C SER A 289 -2.28 -5.39 0.52
N ASP A 290 -2.73 -5.35 1.79
CA ASP A 290 -2.03 -6.03 2.88
C ASP A 290 -1.80 -7.52 2.60
N ALA A 291 -2.76 -8.19 1.94
CA ALA A 291 -2.65 -9.61 1.62
C ALA A 291 -1.61 -9.91 0.53
N GLU A 292 -1.52 -9.06 -0.50
CA GLU A 292 -0.49 -9.17 -1.54
C GLU A 292 0.89 -8.91 -0.94
N TRP A 293 1.02 -7.85 -0.13
CA TRP A 293 2.28 -7.49 0.51
C TRP A 293 2.78 -8.59 1.47
N ASP A 294 1.90 -9.11 2.33
CA ASP A 294 2.19 -10.24 3.22
C ASP A 294 2.66 -11.47 2.43
N ALA A 295 1.99 -11.79 1.33
CA ALA A 295 2.37 -12.91 0.47
C ALA A 295 3.76 -12.69 -0.15
N MET A 296 4.03 -11.51 -0.71
CA MET A 296 5.33 -11.20 -1.34
C MET A 296 6.49 -11.27 -0.34
N VAL A 297 6.32 -10.73 0.87
CA VAL A 297 7.34 -10.79 1.92
C VAL A 297 7.58 -12.24 2.35
N ARG A 298 6.54 -13.06 2.46
CA ARG A 298 6.67 -14.49 2.80
C ARG A 298 7.37 -15.28 1.71
N ASP A 299 7.06 -15.02 0.44
CA ASP A 299 7.71 -15.69 -0.70
C ASP A 299 9.23 -15.48 -0.69
N GLU A 300 9.69 -14.28 -0.28
CA GLU A 300 11.12 -14.04 -0.07
C GLU A 300 11.66 -14.87 1.09
N LEU A 301 11.00 -14.86 2.25
CA LEU A 301 11.43 -15.59 3.43
C LEU A 301 11.38 -17.10 3.23
N ASP A 302 10.37 -17.64 2.54
CA ASP A 302 10.26 -19.05 2.16
C ASP A 302 11.41 -19.49 1.24
N ALA A 303 11.92 -18.54 0.43
CA ALA A 303 13.11 -18.74 -0.38
C ALA A 303 14.43 -18.47 0.40
N SER A 304 14.37 -18.35 1.73
CA SER A 304 15.51 -18.04 2.60
C SER A 304 16.21 -16.73 2.22
N ARG A 305 15.45 -15.72 1.84
CA ARG A 305 15.93 -14.39 1.50
C ARG A 305 15.44 -13.37 2.54
N PRO A 306 16.32 -12.86 3.43
CA PRO A 306 15.98 -11.77 4.33
C PRO A 306 15.54 -10.53 3.53
N VAL A 307 14.48 -9.86 3.99
CA VAL A 307 13.88 -8.73 3.30
C VAL A 307 14.37 -7.43 3.92
N TYR A 308 15.08 -6.61 3.14
CA TYR A 308 15.35 -5.23 3.51
C TYR A 308 14.03 -4.45 3.52
N TYR A 309 13.70 -3.86 4.65
CA TYR A 309 12.42 -3.22 4.88
C TYR A 309 12.61 -1.82 5.45
N THR A 310 11.75 -0.88 5.05
CA THR A 310 11.73 0.46 5.64
C THR A 310 10.33 0.83 6.07
N ALA A 311 10.25 1.60 7.16
CA ALA A 311 9.05 2.30 7.56
C ALA A 311 9.36 3.78 7.73
N VAL A 312 8.41 4.64 7.42
CA VAL A 312 8.55 6.09 7.52
C VAL A 312 7.64 6.61 8.60
N ASP A 313 8.24 7.23 9.61
CA ASP A 313 7.51 8.06 10.58
C ASP A 313 7.29 9.45 9.96
N PRO A 314 6.07 9.99 9.96
CA PRO A 314 5.80 11.34 9.46
C PRO A 314 6.57 12.46 10.19
N TYR A 315 7.02 12.20 11.41
CA TYR A 315 7.61 13.22 12.30
C TYR A 315 9.11 13.03 12.56
N ASN A 316 9.60 11.79 12.55
CA ASN A 316 10.96 11.45 12.98
C ASN A 316 11.85 10.84 11.87
N GLY A 317 11.37 10.85 10.63
CA GLY A 317 12.10 10.28 9.50
C GLY A 317 11.88 8.78 9.33
N GLY A 318 12.63 8.15 8.40
CA GLY A 318 12.52 6.74 8.08
C GLY A 318 13.50 5.87 8.87
N HIS A 319 13.18 4.60 9.05
CA HIS A 319 14.09 3.60 9.56
C HIS A 319 14.16 2.39 8.64
N ALA A 320 15.38 1.91 8.36
CA ALA A 320 15.63 0.68 7.61
C ALA A 320 16.01 -0.44 8.58
N PHE A 321 15.42 -1.60 8.38
CA PHE A 321 15.61 -2.81 9.19
C PHE A 321 15.44 -4.07 8.34
N VAL A 322 15.54 -5.24 8.93
CA VAL A 322 15.41 -6.49 8.19
C VAL A 322 14.28 -7.33 8.75
N LEU A 323 13.43 -7.84 7.85
CA LEU A 323 12.51 -8.94 8.16
C LEU A 323 13.20 -10.24 7.77
N ASP A 324 13.40 -11.13 8.74
CA ASP A 324 14.19 -12.35 8.52
C ASP A 324 13.48 -13.63 8.97
N GLY A 325 12.18 -13.56 9.27
CA GLY A 325 11.35 -14.70 9.62
C GLY A 325 9.89 -14.35 9.72
N TYR A 326 9.02 -15.35 9.73
CA TYR A 326 7.61 -15.20 10.05
C TYR A 326 7.08 -16.42 10.79
N ASP A 327 6.10 -16.21 11.65
CA ASP A 327 5.53 -17.26 12.50
C ASP A 327 4.18 -17.79 12.00
N SER A 328 3.67 -18.80 12.70
CA SER A 328 2.38 -19.44 12.41
C SER A 328 1.16 -18.57 12.73
N ILE A 329 1.30 -17.48 13.48
CA ILE A 329 0.21 -16.57 13.83
C ILE A 329 0.18 -15.29 12.99
N GLY A 330 1.14 -15.14 12.07
CA GLY A 330 1.16 -14.06 11.09
C GLY A 330 1.99 -12.86 11.51
N MET A 331 2.94 -13.05 12.43
CA MET A 331 3.92 -12.05 12.84
C MET A 331 5.21 -12.23 12.04
N PHE A 332 5.94 -11.15 11.86
CA PHE A 332 7.24 -11.17 11.21
C PHE A 332 8.33 -10.88 12.24
N HIS A 333 9.45 -11.61 12.16
CA HIS A 333 10.62 -11.32 12.96
C HIS A 333 11.36 -10.12 12.37
N VAL A 334 11.67 -9.15 13.24
CA VAL A 334 12.32 -7.88 12.89
C VAL A 334 13.68 -7.84 13.55
N ASN A 335 14.72 -7.68 12.75
CA ASN A 335 16.05 -7.29 13.22
C ASN A 335 16.22 -5.78 12.99
N TRP A 336 16.16 -5.02 14.07
CA TRP A 336 16.16 -3.56 14.04
C TRP A 336 17.52 -2.92 13.76
N GLY A 337 18.62 -3.67 13.84
CA GLY A 337 19.97 -3.10 13.75
C GLY A 337 20.39 -2.34 15.03
N TRP A 338 19.92 -2.78 16.20
CA TRP A 338 20.17 -2.20 17.53
C TRP A 338 20.80 -3.21 18.47
N ALA A 339 21.87 -3.87 18.05
CA ALA A 339 22.59 -4.89 18.83
C ALA A 339 21.69 -6.05 19.33
N GLY A 340 20.59 -6.35 18.61
CA GLY A 340 19.61 -7.34 19.03
C GLY A 340 18.58 -6.84 20.04
N TYR A 341 18.72 -5.60 20.52
CA TYR A 341 17.70 -5.01 21.38
C TYR A 341 16.41 -4.80 20.62
N TYR A 342 15.31 -5.21 21.22
CA TYR A 342 13.94 -5.15 20.64
C TYR A 342 13.71 -6.05 19.42
N ASP A 343 14.68 -6.86 18.99
CA ASP A 343 14.46 -7.87 17.97
C ASP A 343 13.38 -8.84 18.46
N ALA A 344 12.29 -8.96 17.69
CA ALA A 344 11.11 -9.68 18.11
C ALA A 344 10.15 -9.90 16.94
N TRP A 345 9.03 -10.53 17.22
CA TRP A 345 7.93 -10.77 16.29
C TRP A 345 6.95 -9.60 16.35
N TYR A 346 6.70 -8.95 15.22
CA TYR A 346 5.85 -7.77 15.10
C TYR A 346 4.79 -7.96 14.01
N LEU A 347 3.67 -7.27 14.20
CA LEU A 347 2.68 -7.11 13.16
C LEU A 347 3.15 -6.04 12.17
N ILE A 348 3.15 -6.35 10.86
CA ILE A 348 3.55 -5.39 9.82
C ILE A 348 2.40 -4.94 8.92
N ASP A 349 1.20 -5.49 9.12
CA ASP A 349 -0.01 -5.17 8.38
C ASP A 349 -1.07 -4.47 9.27
N SER A 350 -2.20 -4.11 8.69
CA SER A 350 -3.28 -3.42 9.40
C SER A 350 -3.72 -4.15 10.68
N LEU A 351 -3.90 -3.40 11.75
CA LEU A 351 -4.40 -3.91 13.03
C LEU A 351 -5.90 -4.25 12.97
N ALA A 352 -6.63 -3.65 12.04
CA ALA A 352 -8.08 -3.83 11.88
C ALA A 352 -8.48 -4.29 10.47
N PRO A 353 -7.94 -5.42 9.95
CA PRO A 353 -8.22 -5.87 8.61
C PRO A 353 -9.72 -6.14 8.40
N GLY A 354 -10.28 -5.57 7.34
CA GLY A 354 -11.71 -5.70 6.99
C GLY A 354 -12.65 -4.79 7.80
N ALA A 355 -12.13 -3.89 8.60
CA ALA A 355 -12.87 -2.75 9.09
C ALA A 355 -13.05 -1.81 7.89
N GLY A 356 -14.24 -1.84 7.28
CA GLY A 356 -14.52 -1.08 6.06
C GLY A 356 -14.29 0.42 6.26
N SER A 357 -13.87 1.10 5.20
CA SER A 357 -13.85 2.55 5.17
C SER A 357 -15.27 3.09 5.39
N MET A 358 -15.52 3.73 6.52
CA MET A 358 -16.73 4.51 6.71
C MET A 358 -16.51 5.90 6.10
N GLY A 359 -17.29 6.22 5.07
CA GLY A 359 -17.22 7.52 4.41
C GLY A 359 -16.05 7.71 3.42
N GLY A 360 -15.41 6.62 2.94
CA GLY A 360 -14.35 6.69 1.94
C GLY A 360 -12.94 6.89 2.49
N ASN A 361 -12.77 7.01 3.81
CA ASN A 361 -11.45 7.06 4.43
C ASN A 361 -10.94 5.66 4.76
N PRO A 362 -9.76 5.25 4.28
CA PRO A 362 -9.07 4.11 4.87
C PRO A 362 -8.70 4.48 6.32
N ILE A 363 -8.93 3.55 7.25
CA ILE A 363 -8.34 3.62 8.58
C ILE A 363 -6.84 3.82 8.38
N CYS A 364 -6.26 4.84 9.02
CA CYS A 364 -4.85 5.17 8.84
C CYS A 364 -3.99 3.99 9.29
N CYS A 365 -3.45 3.26 8.32
CA CYS A 365 -2.54 2.16 8.61
C CYS A 365 -1.16 2.73 8.91
N PHE A 366 -0.55 2.34 10.02
CA PHE A 366 0.72 2.89 10.53
C PHE A 366 1.91 2.71 9.60
N ASN A 367 1.89 1.75 8.67
CA ASN A 367 3.01 1.45 7.78
C ASN A 367 2.69 1.58 6.28
N THR A 368 1.73 2.42 5.91
CA THR A 368 1.35 2.64 4.49
C THR A 368 2.48 3.18 3.62
N LYS A 369 3.48 3.83 4.23
CA LYS A 369 4.67 4.36 3.56
C LYS A 369 5.86 3.42 3.59
N ALA A 370 5.67 2.17 4.02
CA ALA A 370 6.73 1.18 4.05
C ALA A 370 7.20 0.84 2.63
N CYS A 371 8.50 0.55 2.52
CA CYS A 371 9.11 0.03 1.30
C CYS A 371 9.87 -1.24 1.62
N ALA A 372 10.07 -2.11 0.63
CA ALA A 372 10.89 -3.30 0.76
C ALA A 372 11.65 -3.60 -0.53
N LEU A 373 12.78 -4.29 -0.40
CA LEU A 373 13.54 -4.81 -1.53
C LEU A 373 13.24 -6.29 -1.72
N PHE A 374 12.89 -6.65 -2.94
CA PHE A 374 12.53 -8.00 -3.37
C PHE A 374 13.56 -8.55 -4.35
N GLY A 375 13.74 -9.88 -4.35
CA GLY A 375 14.77 -10.51 -5.17
C GLY A 375 16.20 -10.23 -4.65
N LEU A 376 16.36 -10.02 -3.35
CA LEU A 376 17.62 -9.68 -2.71
C LEU A 376 18.45 -10.92 -2.39
N TYR A 377 19.23 -11.38 -3.38
CA TYR A 377 20.15 -12.53 -3.27
C TYR A 377 21.40 -12.30 -4.11
N PRO A 378 22.53 -12.97 -3.79
CA PRO A 378 23.76 -12.89 -4.57
C PRO A 378 23.56 -13.22 -6.05
N ALA A 379 24.08 -12.37 -6.94
CA ALA A 379 24.15 -12.71 -8.34
C ALA A 379 25.27 -13.71 -8.62
N SER A 380 25.17 -14.46 -9.72
CA SER A 380 26.33 -15.17 -10.24
C SER A 380 27.42 -14.15 -10.65
N MET A 381 28.69 -14.53 -10.55
CA MET A 381 29.78 -13.69 -11.05
C MET A 381 29.55 -13.45 -12.54
N PRO A 382 29.76 -12.20 -13.03
CA PRO A 382 29.64 -11.90 -14.44
C PRO A 382 30.52 -12.82 -15.29
N THR A 383 29.93 -13.44 -16.30
CA THR A 383 30.61 -14.45 -17.13
C THR A 383 31.47 -13.81 -18.22
N GLY A 384 31.27 -12.54 -18.53
CA GLY A 384 31.82 -11.86 -19.68
C GLY A 384 31.04 -12.15 -20.99
N GLU A 385 30.10 -13.08 -20.96
CA GLU A 385 29.22 -13.37 -22.09
C GLU A 385 28.09 -12.34 -22.20
N PRO A 386 27.53 -12.11 -23.40
CA PRO A 386 26.35 -11.26 -23.53
C PRO A 386 25.12 -11.84 -22.84
N SER A 387 24.24 -10.95 -22.36
CA SER A 387 22.90 -11.30 -21.85
C SER A 387 21.85 -11.17 -22.94
N ILE A 388 20.95 -12.13 -23.07
CA ILE A 388 19.76 -12.04 -23.92
C ILE A 388 18.60 -11.58 -23.03
N ILE A 389 18.10 -10.39 -23.28
CA ILE A 389 16.95 -9.83 -22.57
C ILE A 389 15.72 -9.99 -23.47
N SER A 390 14.71 -10.69 -22.96
CA SER A 390 13.47 -10.98 -23.70
C SER A 390 12.26 -10.61 -22.83
N VAL A 391 11.70 -9.44 -23.05
CA VAL A 391 10.47 -9.00 -22.37
C VAL A 391 9.39 -8.81 -23.42
N VAL A 392 8.22 -9.39 -23.17
CA VAL A 392 7.09 -9.38 -24.11
C VAL A 392 5.84 -8.80 -23.45
N SER A 393 4.94 -8.26 -24.26
CA SER A 393 3.59 -7.89 -23.80
C SER A 393 2.71 -9.14 -23.73
N ASN A 394 1.83 -9.21 -22.71
CA ASN A 394 0.77 -10.24 -22.65
C ASN A 394 -0.19 -10.15 -23.84
N ASP A 395 -0.45 -8.93 -24.33
CA ASP A 395 -1.22 -8.67 -25.55
C ASP A 395 -0.74 -7.35 -26.19
N PRO A 396 -0.08 -7.39 -27.36
CA PRO A 396 0.41 -6.18 -28.04
C PRO A 396 -0.69 -5.16 -28.41
N ALA A 397 -1.97 -5.58 -28.46
CA ALA A 397 -3.08 -4.67 -28.67
C ALA A 397 -3.44 -3.86 -27.42
N LEU A 398 -3.01 -4.28 -26.24
CA LEU A 398 -3.22 -3.58 -24.97
C LEU A 398 -2.04 -2.70 -24.58
N GLY A 399 -0.84 -3.01 -25.06
CA GLY A 399 0.35 -2.23 -24.78
C GLY A 399 1.63 -2.90 -25.25
N THR A 400 2.71 -2.15 -25.23
CA THR A 400 4.04 -2.60 -25.69
C THR A 400 5.08 -2.43 -24.60
N VAL A 401 6.17 -3.21 -24.71
CA VAL A 401 7.36 -3.08 -23.87
C VAL A 401 8.59 -3.01 -24.78
N THR A 402 9.54 -2.15 -24.43
CA THR A 402 10.82 -1.98 -25.12
C THR A 402 11.98 -2.37 -24.20
N GLY A 403 13.18 -2.52 -24.78
CA GLY A 403 14.40 -2.89 -24.04
C GLY A 403 14.81 -4.35 -24.22
N SER A 404 14.07 -5.17 -24.98
CA SER A 404 14.54 -6.49 -25.40
C SER A 404 15.72 -6.39 -26.34
N GLY A 405 16.72 -7.28 -26.20
CA GLY A 405 17.92 -7.27 -27.05
C GLY A 405 19.06 -8.10 -26.47
N THR A 406 20.22 -8.02 -27.11
CA THR A 406 21.46 -8.61 -26.62
C THR A 406 22.36 -7.50 -26.08
N TYR A 407 22.80 -7.64 -24.85
CA TYR A 407 23.60 -6.64 -24.12
C TYR A 407 24.92 -7.25 -23.69
N GLN A 408 26.00 -6.48 -23.80
CA GLN A 408 27.31 -6.89 -23.28
C GLN A 408 27.28 -6.82 -21.73
N THR A 409 28.15 -7.58 -21.07
CA THR A 409 28.31 -7.50 -19.62
C THR A 409 28.60 -6.05 -19.20
N TYR A 410 27.85 -5.54 -18.23
CA TYR A 410 27.79 -4.17 -17.71
C TYR A 410 27.11 -3.12 -18.60
N ASP A 411 26.53 -3.51 -19.74
CA ASP A 411 25.63 -2.61 -20.45
C ASP A 411 24.38 -2.33 -19.60
N THR A 412 23.89 -1.10 -19.66
CA THR A 412 22.62 -0.73 -19.03
C THR A 412 21.45 -1.16 -19.91
N VAL A 413 20.59 -2.00 -19.36
CA VAL A 413 19.30 -2.36 -19.94
C VAL A 413 18.24 -1.40 -19.41
N ASN A 414 17.47 -0.79 -20.30
CA ASN A 414 16.33 0.06 -19.93
C ASN A 414 15.05 -0.58 -20.46
N LEU A 415 14.15 -0.95 -19.55
CA LEU A 415 12.82 -1.45 -19.88
C LEU A 415 11.80 -0.32 -19.72
N GLU A 416 11.04 -0.09 -20.78
CA GLU A 416 9.95 0.89 -20.78
C GLU A 416 8.67 0.25 -21.29
N VAL A 417 7.52 0.70 -20.78
CA VAL A 417 6.21 0.23 -21.23
C VAL A 417 5.37 1.38 -21.73
N SER A 418 4.49 1.08 -22.68
CA SER A 418 3.49 2.01 -23.20
C SER A 418 2.16 1.28 -23.33
N ALA A 419 1.16 1.67 -22.55
CA ALA A 419 -0.18 1.14 -22.66
C ALA A 419 -0.93 1.78 -23.85
N ALA A 420 -1.73 0.99 -24.55
CA ALA A 420 -2.61 1.48 -25.60
C ALA A 420 -3.71 2.40 -25.03
N GLU A 421 -4.40 3.16 -25.90
CA GLU A 421 -5.52 4.00 -25.50
C GLU A 421 -6.57 3.18 -24.74
N GLY A 422 -7.05 3.71 -23.61
CA GLY A 422 -8.00 3.03 -22.74
C GLY A 422 -7.47 1.80 -22.03
N CYS A 423 -6.16 1.62 -21.99
CA CYS A 423 -5.49 0.52 -21.29
C CYS A 423 -4.53 1.07 -20.24
N ARG A 424 -4.13 0.21 -19.32
CA ARG A 424 -3.07 0.49 -18.35
C ARG A 424 -2.15 -0.70 -18.18
N TYR A 425 -0.92 -0.43 -17.78
CA TYR A 425 0.05 -1.44 -17.35
C TYR A 425 -0.33 -1.93 -15.95
N VAL A 426 -0.24 -3.22 -15.69
CA VAL A 426 -0.59 -3.84 -14.40
C VAL A 426 0.65 -4.23 -13.62
N GLY A 427 1.69 -4.66 -14.31
CA GLY A 427 2.94 -5.12 -13.70
C GLY A 427 3.66 -6.14 -14.58
N MET A 428 4.88 -6.51 -14.22
CA MET A 428 5.59 -7.64 -14.78
C MET A 428 5.12 -8.95 -14.15
N ALA A 429 5.30 -10.08 -14.83
CA ALA A 429 5.03 -11.41 -14.27
C ALA A 429 5.80 -11.66 -12.97
N THR A 430 6.98 -11.09 -12.82
CA THR A 430 7.79 -11.08 -11.60
C THR A 430 7.25 -10.21 -10.47
N GLY A 431 6.10 -9.53 -10.66
CA GLY A 431 5.45 -8.67 -9.66
C GLY A 431 5.88 -7.21 -9.68
N LYS A 432 6.86 -6.85 -10.51
CA LYS A 432 7.38 -5.49 -10.62
C LYS A 432 6.35 -4.54 -11.25
N ARG A 433 6.03 -3.45 -10.59
CA ARG A 433 5.07 -2.42 -11.08
C ARG A 433 5.74 -1.09 -11.44
N ASN A 434 6.95 -0.83 -10.94
CA ASN A 434 7.65 0.42 -11.22
C ASN A 434 8.30 0.39 -12.62
N ILE A 435 8.05 1.42 -13.42
CA ILE A 435 8.60 1.65 -14.76
C ILE A 435 8.84 3.15 -14.96
N PRO A 436 9.89 3.53 -15.70
CA PRO A 436 10.89 2.67 -16.37
C PRO A 436 11.71 1.87 -15.35
N PHE A 437 12.33 0.81 -15.80
CA PHE A 437 13.19 -0.02 -14.96
C PHE A 437 14.53 -0.26 -15.65
N SER A 438 15.62 0.06 -14.95
CA SER A 438 16.98 -0.09 -15.46
C SER A 438 17.81 -1.04 -14.60
N PHE A 439 18.68 -1.83 -15.24
CA PHE A 439 19.61 -2.73 -14.57
C PHE A 439 20.84 -2.99 -15.44
N LEU A 440 21.91 -3.52 -14.83
CA LEU A 440 23.12 -3.92 -15.54
C LEU A 440 23.03 -5.36 -16.04
N ALA A 441 23.36 -5.59 -17.29
CA ALA A 441 23.56 -6.93 -17.85
C ALA A 441 24.80 -7.57 -17.21
N ILE A 442 24.72 -8.85 -16.81
CA ILE A 442 25.82 -9.58 -16.13
C ILE A 442 26.19 -10.90 -16.78
N GLY A 443 25.84 -11.10 -18.05
CA GLY A 443 26.07 -12.36 -18.75
C GLY A 443 25.04 -13.44 -18.42
N GLN A 444 23.86 -13.04 -17.90
CA GLN A 444 22.70 -13.90 -17.65
C GLN A 444 21.53 -13.45 -18.51
N ASP A 445 20.81 -14.42 -19.07
CA ASP A 445 19.60 -14.16 -19.82
C ASP A 445 18.44 -13.81 -18.86
N TYR A 446 17.57 -12.89 -19.31
CA TYR A 446 16.38 -12.49 -18.57
C TYR A 446 15.16 -12.55 -19.46
N THR A 447 14.09 -13.15 -18.94
CA THR A 447 12.79 -13.20 -19.60
C THR A 447 11.69 -12.74 -18.67
N ASP A 448 10.75 -11.92 -19.16
CA ASP A 448 9.60 -11.48 -18.41
C ASP A 448 8.41 -11.16 -19.31
N THR A 449 7.22 -10.98 -18.72
CA THR A 449 6.02 -10.57 -19.44
C THR A 449 5.43 -9.33 -18.78
N ALA A 450 5.26 -8.27 -19.56
CA ALA A 450 4.54 -7.07 -19.15
C ALA A 450 3.04 -7.28 -19.35
N TYR A 451 2.26 -7.13 -18.30
CA TYR A 451 0.81 -7.27 -18.33
C TYR A 451 0.13 -5.92 -18.48
N PHE A 452 -0.80 -5.88 -19.41
CA PHE A 452 -1.68 -4.73 -19.66
C PHE A 452 -3.13 -5.19 -19.57
N GLU A 453 -4.02 -4.31 -19.16
CA GLU A 453 -5.45 -4.54 -19.11
C GLU A 453 -6.22 -3.34 -19.67
N ARG A 454 -7.46 -3.57 -20.13
CA ARG A 454 -8.37 -2.48 -20.50
C ARG A 454 -8.98 -1.88 -19.24
N ILE A 455 -9.08 -0.55 -19.25
CA ILE A 455 -9.88 0.18 -18.26
C ILE A 455 -11.34 0.04 -18.68
N THR A 456 -12.14 -0.63 -17.84
CA THR A 456 -13.55 -0.95 -18.14
C THR A 456 -14.45 -0.58 -16.97
N GLY A 457 -15.76 -0.47 -17.23
CA GLY A 457 -16.79 -0.14 -16.25
C GLY A 457 -17.19 1.33 -16.23
N ASP A 458 -18.05 1.69 -15.28
CA ASP A 458 -18.63 3.04 -15.18
C ASP A 458 -17.74 4.02 -14.40
N THR A 459 -16.65 3.55 -13.86
CA THR A 459 -15.65 4.41 -13.20
C THR A 459 -14.32 4.30 -13.93
N ILE A 460 -13.98 5.35 -14.67
CA ILE A 460 -12.71 5.44 -15.39
C ILE A 460 -11.62 5.94 -14.46
N SER A 461 -10.54 5.18 -14.32
CA SER A 461 -9.36 5.56 -13.55
C SER A 461 -8.11 4.99 -14.19
N TYR A 462 -7.12 5.84 -14.43
CA TYR A 462 -5.78 5.41 -14.82
C TYR A 462 -4.96 4.99 -13.59
N SER A 463 -5.24 5.57 -12.42
CA SER A 463 -4.54 5.23 -11.17
C SER A 463 -4.88 3.82 -10.69
N TYR A 464 -3.93 3.23 -9.96
CA TYR A 464 -4.21 2.03 -9.19
C TYR A 464 -5.10 2.37 -7.99
N ASN A 465 -5.85 1.39 -7.49
CA ASN A 465 -6.77 1.59 -6.36
C ASN A 465 -6.06 1.73 -5.01
N TYR A 466 -4.74 1.74 -5.01
CA TYR A 466 -3.90 1.79 -3.81
C TYR A 466 -3.40 3.21 -3.61
N ASN A 467 -3.44 3.61 -2.37
CA ASN A 467 -2.93 4.88 -1.91
C ASN A 467 -1.43 4.74 -1.66
N THR A 468 -0.59 5.12 -2.59
CA THR A 468 0.81 4.81 -2.44
C THR A 468 1.73 5.95 -2.18
N ASP A 469 1.77 6.95 -2.95
CA ASP A 469 2.77 7.97 -2.73
C ASP A 469 2.12 9.35 -2.75
N ARG A 470 2.18 9.95 -1.59
CA ARG A 470 2.06 11.37 -1.47
C ARG A 470 3.36 11.96 -2.02
N TYR A 471 3.46 12.12 -3.32
CA TYR A 471 4.32 13.15 -3.81
C TYR A 471 3.59 14.46 -3.58
N PRO A 472 3.99 15.21 -2.55
CA PRO A 472 3.61 16.58 -2.44
C PRO A 472 4.32 17.31 -3.57
N TYR A 473 3.70 17.39 -4.74
CA TYR A 473 4.13 18.37 -5.69
C TYR A 473 3.57 19.71 -5.21
N GLY A 474 4.36 20.38 -4.39
CA GLY A 474 4.14 21.74 -3.96
C GLY A 474 4.81 22.69 -4.92
N GLU A 475 4.16 23.01 -6.02
CA GLU A 475 4.48 24.20 -6.78
C GLU A 475 3.79 25.40 -6.12
N TYR A 476 4.53 26.48 -5.96
CA TYR A 476 3.97 27.77 -5.50
C TYR A 476 3.15 28.40 -6.63
N GLY A 477 1.91 28.75 -6.35
CA GLY A 477 1.00 29.41 -7.27
C GLY A 477 -0.09 28.50 -7.81
N ASN A 478 -0.59 28.79 -9.00
CA ASN A 478 -1.66 28.00 -9.61
C ASN A 478 -1.11 26.71 -10.22
N VAL A 479 -1.55 25.57 -9.67
CA VAL A 479 -1.25 24.24 -10.19
C VAL A 479 -2.51 23.63 -10.75
N GLU A 480 -2.40 23.03 -11.94
CA GLU A 480 -3.48 22.33 -12.59
C GLU A 480 -3.02 20.92 -12.99
N TRP A 481 -3.89 19.93 -12.81
CA TRP A 481 -3.62 18.56 -13.18
C TRP A 481 -4.90 17.87 -13.61
N GLY A 482 -4.78 16.84 -14.44
CA GLY A 482 -5.97 16.19 -14.93
C GLY A 482 -5.71 14.93 -15.75
N MET A 483 -6.79 14.33 -16.20
CA MET A 483 -6.79 13.15 -17.07
C MET A 483 -7.60 13.40 -18.33
N ARG A 484 -7.15 12.80 -19.43
CA ARG A 484 -7.86 12.73 -20.69
C ARG A 484 -8.71 11.46 -20.72
N ILE A 485 -9.93 11.58 -21.18
CA ILE A 485 -10.85 10.46 -21.35
C ILE A 485 -11.29 10.41 -22.82
N PRO A 486 -10.66 9.54 -23.61
CA PRO A 486 -11.04 9.35 -25.02
C PRO A 486 -12.50 8.92 -25.16
N ALA A 487 -13.10 9.26 -26.27
CA ALA A 487 -14.48 8.86 -26.60
C ALA A 487 -14.70 7.34 -26.54
N SER A 488 -13.69 6.56 -26.93
CA SER A 488 -13.68 5.10 -26.88
C SER A 488 -13.88 4.53 -25.47
N MET A 489 -13.37 5.21 -24.44
CA MET A 489 -13.52 4.81 -23.04
C MET A 489 -14.89 5.20 -22.48
N ARG A 490 -15.42 6.34 -22.91
CA ARG A 490 -16.69 6.87 -22.42
C ARG A 490 -17.91 6.10 -22.97
N GLN A 491 -17.78 5.53 -24.17
CA GLN A 491 -18.83 4.71 -24.80
C GLN A 491 -20.20 5.40 -24.89
N GLY A 492 -20.23 6.72 -25.11
CA GLY A 492 -21.44 7.51 -25.16
C GLY A 492 -22.09 7.84 -23.81
N LYS A 493 -21.51 7.43 -22.69
CA LYS A 493 -22.02 7.71 -21.35
C LYS A 493 -21.77 9.16 -20.94
N SER A 494 -22.63 9.67 -20.04
CA SER A 494 -22.54 10.99 -19.42
C SER A 494 -21.67 10.94 -18.16
N LEU A 495 -21.01 12.06 -17.83
CA LEU A 495 -20.25 12.21 -16.59
C LEU A 495 -21.20 12.65 -15.46
N SER A 496 -21.29 11.89 -14.38
CA SER A 496 -22.17 12.18 -13.24
C SER A 496 -21.44 12.74 -12.03
N ALA A 497 -20.21 12.27 -11.79
CA ALA A 497 -19.38 12.70 -10.67
C ALA A 497 -17.90 12.52 -11.00
N VAL A 498 -17.06 13.20 -10.22
CA VAL A 498 -15.61 13.03 -10.25
C VAL A 498 -15.16 12.66 -8.85
N GLN A 499 -14.20 11.71 -8.74
CA GLN A 499 -13.55 11.41 -7.48
C GLN A 499 -12.12 11.90 -7.52
N LEU A 500 -11.75 12.67 -6.50
CA LEU A 500 -10.41 13.18 -6.24
C LEU A 500 -9.86 12.52 -4.98
N TYR A 501 -8.62 12.06 -4.98
CA TYR A 501 -7.94 11.73 -3.74
C TYR A 501 -7.44 13.03 -3.08
N TYR A 502 -8.14 13.42 -2.03
CA TYR A 502 -7.93 14.66 -1.31
C TYR A 502 -6.73 14.57 -0.35
N GLN A 503 -5.84 15.56 -0.38
CA GLN A 503 -4.66 15.64 0.48
C GLN A 503 -4.49 16.98 1.19
N THR A 504 -4.90 18.09 0.59
CA THR A 504 -4.63 19.46 1.05
C THR A 504 -5.91 20.24 1.23
N HIS A 505 -6.07 20.90 2.38
CA HIS A 505 -7.23 21.75 2.68
C HIS A 505 -7.32 22.95 1.75
N GLY A 506 -8.53 23.26 1.31
CA GLY A 506 -8.79 24.48 0.54
C GLY A 506 -9.73 24.30 -0.63
N ASN A 507 -9.73 25.30 -1.49
CA ASN A 507 -10.57 25.36 -2.68
C ASN A 507 -9.92 24.58 -3.83
N HIS A 508 -10.59 23.50 -4.24
CA HIS A 508 -10.22 22.73 -5.43
C HIS A 508 -11.25 23.01 -6.52
N THR A 509 -10.80 23.54 -7.64
CA THR A 509 -11.69 23.86 -8.76
C THR A 509 -11.63 22.75 -9.79
N LEU A 510 -12.76 22.05 -9.98
CA LEU A 510 -12.97 21.08 -11.04
C LEU A 510 -13.31 21.81 -12.32
N ASN A 511 -12.61 21.47 -13.40
CA ASN A 511 -12.93 21.92 -14.75
C ASN A 511 -13.13 20.71 -15.67
N ILE A 512 -14.13 20.74 -16.51
CA ILE A 512 -14.39 19.74 -17.56
C ILE A 512 -14.30 20.44 -18.90
N TYR A 513 -13.53 19.86 -19.82
CA TYR A 513 -13.35 20.37 -21.16
C TYR A 513 -13.78 19.31 -22.20
N GLU A 514 -14.14 19.79 -23.39
CA GLU A 514 -14.35 19.00 -24.59
C GLU A 514 -13.25 19.25 -25.59
N GLY A 515 -12.85 18.24 -26.37
CA GLY A 515 -11.90 18.36 -27.47
C GLY A 515 -10.67 17.51 -27.33
N GLU A 516 -9.86 17.50 -28.38
CA GLU A 516 -8.64 16.68 -28.43
C GLU A 516 -7.46 17.31 -27.68
N THR A 517 -7.49 18.62 -27.40
CA THR A 517 -6.45 19.36 -26.69
C THR A 517 -7.06 20.28 -25.64
N LEU A 518 -6.29 20.60 -24.61
CA LEU A 518 -6.66 21.58 -23.57
C LEU A 518 -6.24 23.01 -23.90
N ASP A 519 -5.15 23.17 -24.67
CA ASP A 519 -4.61 24.49 -24.95
C ASP A 519 -5.57 25.38 -25.72
N GLY A 520 -5.88 26.53 -25.12
CA GLY A 520 -6.79 27.50 -25.71
C GLY A 520 -8.29 27.16 -25.57
N ASN A 521 -8.64 26.04 -24.95
CA ASN A 521 -10.02 25.63 -24.74
C ASN A 521 -10.62 26.29 -23.47
N THR A 522 -11.93 26.50 -23.51
CA THR A 522 -12.70 26.98 -22.36
C THR A 522 -13.43 25.78 -21.73
N PRO A 523 -13.46 25.65 -20.40
CA PRO A 523 -14.17 24.55 -19.78
C PRO A 523 -15.69 24.66 -20.04
N VAL A 524 -16.34 23.54 -20.34
CA VAL A 524 -17.79 23.44 -20.48
C VAL A 524 -18.48 23.36 -19.11
N TYR A 525 -17.73 23.02 -18.09
CA TYR A 525 -18.19 23.01 -16.70
C TYR A 525 -17.07 23.41 -15.76
N THR A 526 -17.37 24.24 -14.77
CA THR A 526 -16.44 24.68 -13.72
C THR A 526 -17.18 24.75 -12.40
N LYS A 527 -16.60 24.14 -11.36
CA LYS A 527 -17.13 24.22 -10.00
C LYS A 527 -16.02 24.14 -8.97
N THR A 528 -16.06 25.01 -7.98
CA THR A 528 -15.12 25.01 -6.87
C THR A 528 -15.72 24.29 -5.67
N TYR A 529 -14.97 23.35 -5.10
CA TYR A 529 -15.30 22.61 -3.90
C TYR A 529 -14.31 23.02 -2.81
N TYR A 530 -14.81 23.42 -1.67
CA TYR A 530 -13.98 23.57 -0.48
C TYR A 530 -13.86 22.20 0.20
N LEU A 531 -12.65 21.66 0.21
CA LEU A 531 -12.36 20.36 0.80
C LEU A 531 -11.60 20.55 2.12
N ASP A 532 -12.04 19.84 3.14
CA ASP A 532 -11.47 19.82 4.48
C ASP A 532 -11.58 18.43 5.11
N GLY A 533 -11.04 18.28 6.32
CA GLY A 533 -11.08 17.01 7.05
C GLY A 533 -9.94 16.05 6.67
N GLU A 534 -10.17 14.77 6.84
CA GLU A 534 -9.16 13.74 6.64
C GLU A 534 -8.86 13.48 5.16
N GLN A 535 -7.63 13.09 4.86
CA GLN A 535 -7.19 12.74 3.51
C GLN A 535 -7.88 11.47 3.01
N GLY A 536 -8.16 11.39 1.70
CA GLY A 536 -8.80 10.21 1.10
C GLY A 536 -9.64 10.54 -0.13
N TRP A 537 -10.28 9.52 -0.69
CA TRP A 537 -11.16 9.70 -1.82
C TRP A 537 -12.39 10.54 -1.46
N ARG A 538 -12.64 11.58 -2.26
CA ARG A 538 -13.85 12.42 -2.17
C ARG A 538 -14.62 12.31 -3.47
N THR A 539 -15.91 12.00 -3.37
CA THR A 539 -16.82 12.07 -4.52
C THR A 539 -17.39 13.48 -4.61
N LEU A 540 -17.17 14.10 -5.75
CA LEU A 540 -17.60 15.45 -6.06
C LEU A 540 -18.72 15.35 -7.08
N GLU A 541 -19.96 15.52 -6.58
CA GLU A 541 -21.15 15.46 -7.42
C GLU A 541 -21.23 16.69 -8.33
N LEU A 542 -21.56 16.49 -9.59
CA LEU A 542 -21.86 17.56 -10.53
C LEU A 542 -23.26 18.12 -10.26
N ASP A 543 -23.55 19.33 -10.74
CA ASP A 543 -24.88 19.94 -10.57
C ASP A 543 -25.95 19.20 -11.38
N SER A 544 -25.54 18.56 -12.46
CA SER A 544 -26.32 17.64 -13.30
C SER A 544 -25.34 16.73 -14.06
N ASN A 545 -25.83 15.63 -14.61
CA ASN A 545 -25.04 14.82 -15.52
C ASN A 545 -24.63 15.64 -16.74
N LEU A 546 -23.37 15.53 -17.15
CA LEU A 546 -22.84 16.19 -18.34
C LEU A 546 -22.82 15.21 -19.50
N SER A 547 -23.66 15.49 -20.50
CA SER A 547 -23.75 14.71 -21.74
C SER A 547 -22.85 15.31 -22.80
N PHE A 548 -22.20 14.47 -23.56
CA PHE A 548 -21.25 14.84 -24.61
C PHE A 548 -21.54 14.04 -25.90
N ALA A 549 -21.19 14.56 -27.04
CA ALA A 549 -21.32 13.80 -28.29
C ALA A 549 -20.51 12.46 -28.17
N PRO A 550 -21.04 11.35 -28.74
CA PRO A 550 -20.43 10.02 -28.57
C PRO A 550 -18.94 9.95 -28.96
N GLU A 551 -18.54 10.70 -29.98
CA GLU A 551 -17.17 10.77 -30.49
C GLU A 551 -16.27 11.77 -29.75
N GLN A 552 -16.81 12.50 -28.79
CA GLN A 552 -16.11 13.59 -28.13
C GLN A 552 -15.18 13.08 -27.04
N THR A 553 -13.92 13.45 -27.10
CA THR A 553 -12.94 13.34 -25.99
C THR A 553 -13.27 14.38 -24.92
N ILE A 554 -13.16 14.00 -23.65
CA ILE A 554 -13.31 14.93 -22.52
C ILE A 554 -12.07 14.94 -21.65
N TRP A 555 -11.92 16.02 -20.89
CA TRP A 555 -10.84 16.19 -19.92
C TRP A 555 -11.45 16.52 -18.57
N VAL A 556 -10.94 15.87 -17.55
CA VAL A 556 -11.27 16.12 -16.15
C VAL A 556 -10.03 16.68 -15.48
N THR A 557 -10.07 17.95 -15.09
CA THR A 557 -8.94 18.61 -14.48
C THR A 557 -9.31 19.27 -13.16
N PHE A 558 -8.32 19.45 -12.31
CA PHE A 558 -8.42 20.24 -11.10
C PHE A 558 -7.39 21.36 -11.11
N SER A 559 -7.76 22.51 -10.53
CA SER A 559 -6.82 23.57 -10.22
C SER A 559 -6.86 23.90 -8.73
N PHE A 560 -5.68 24.26 -8.21
CA PHE A 560 -5.47 24.65 -6.83
C PHE A 560 -4.43 25.79 -6.79
N ASN A 561 -4.65 26.80 -5.95
CA ASN A 561 -3.67 27.87 -5.77
C ASN A 561 -2.88 27.66 -4.48
N ALA A 562 -1.70 27.09 -4.63
CA ALA A 562 -0.81 26.77 -3.52
C ALA A 562 -0.14 28.04 -2.98
N SER A 563 -0.25 28.30 -1.68
CA SER A 563 0.36 29.43 -0.99
C SER A 563 1.81 29.17 -0.60
N SER A 564 2.23 27.91 -0.60
CA SER A 564 3.60 27.49 -0.33
C SER A 564 3.93 26.17 -1.03
N SER A 565 5.22 25.90 -1.23
CA SER A 565 5.69 24.63 -1.80
C SER A 565 5.46 23.41 -0.87
N SER A 566 5.05 23.62 0.37
CA SER A 566 4.67 22.54 1.30
C SER A 566 3.22 22.09 1.12
N GLU A 567 2.39 22.87 0.42
CA GLU A 567 1.04 22.46 0.05
C GLU A 567 1.08 21.52 -1.14
N ALA A 568 0.55 20.32 -0.96
CA ALA A 568 0.62 19.24 -1.92
C ALA A 568 -0.79 18.79 -2.33
N PRO A 569 -1.44 19.49 -3.28
CA PRO A 569 -2.83 19.20 -3.63
C PRO A 569 -3.00 17.92 -4.47
N ILE A 570 -1.92 17.41 -5.06
CA ILE A 570 -1.96 16.32 -6.05
C ILE A 570 -1.57 15.00 -5.41
N ALA A 571 -2.48 14.03 -5.40
CA ALA A 571 -2.19 12.65 -5.03
C ALA A 571 -1.80 11.83 -6.26
N THR A 572 -0.81 10.95 -6.09
CA THR A 572 -0.23 10.18 -7.19
C THR A 572 -0.12 8.69 -6.87
N THR A 573 -0.06 7.88 -7.94
CA THR A 573 0.36 6.47 -7.89
C THR A 573 1.53 6.25 -8.84
N SER A 574 2.10 5.05 -8.83
CA SER A 574 3.05 4.64 -9.87
C SER A 574 2.43 4.82 -11.26
N TYR A 575 3.29 5.10 -12.25
CA TYR A 575 2.85 5.34 -13.62
C TYR A 575 2.19 4.09 -14.22
N CYS A 576 1.03 4.29 -14.82
CA CYS A 576 0.22 3.22 -15.41
C CYS A 576 0.56 2.89 -16.87
N GLY A 577 1.67 3.43 -17.39
CA GLY A 577 2.06 3.25 -18.80
C GLY A 577 1.22 4.05 -19.80
N ASN A 578 0.26 4.85 -19.35
CA ASN A 578 -0.62 5.66 -20.20
C ASN A 578 -0.53 7.14 -19.82
N PRO A 579 -0.10 8.03 -20.72
CA PRO A 579 0.07 9.46 -20.44
C PRO A 579 -1.26 10.17 -20.16
N ASP A 580 -2.40 9.62 -20.60
CA ASP A 580 -3.72 10.22 -20.39
C ASP A 580 -4.10 10.41 -18.92
N GLY A 581 -3.44 9.70 -18.00
CA GLY A 581 -3.61 9.84 -16.55
C GLY A 581 -2.66 10.83 -15.88
N SER A 582 -1.84 11.59 -16.62
CA SER A 582 -0.70 12.33 -16.07
C SER A 582 -0.51 13.75 -16.65
N TRP A 583 -1.58 14.37 -17.14
CA TRP A 583 -1.51 15.72 -17.70
C TRP A 583 -1.44 16.80 -16.62
N TYR A 584 -0.61 17.85 -16.84
CA TYR A 584 -0.40 18.94 -15.91
C TYR A 584 -0.21 20.29 -16.61
N HIS A 585 -0.46 21.38 -15.85
CA HIS A 585 -0.12 22.73 -16.19
C HIS A 585 0.28 23.48 -14.90
N PHE A 586 1.57 23.81 -14.77
CA PHE A 586 2.11 24.46 -13.57
C PHE A 586 2.55 25.89 -13.89
N GLY A 587 1.59 26.79 -13.99
CA GLY A 587 1.75 28.23 -14.05
C GLY A 587 2.96 28.73 -14.85
N GLN A 588 3.99 29.20 -14.16
CA GLN A 588 5.21 29.77 -14.78
C GLN A 588 6.24 28.71 -15.26
N TRP A 589 6.01 27.43 -15.06
CA TRP A 589 6.95 26.36 -15.40
C TRP A 589 6.57 25.59 -16.67
N SER A 590 5.35 25.72 -17.16
CA SER A 590 4.89 25.09 -18.40
C SER A 590 4.33 26.15 -19.37
N ASN A 591 4.68 26.03 -20.66
CA ASN A 591 4.15 26.91 -21.71
C ASN A 591 2.77 26.47 -22.23
N GLY A 592 2.05 25.62 -21.49
CA GLY A 592 0.77 25.00 -21.82
C GLY A 592 0.61 23.69 -21.04
N TRP A 593 -0.36 22.89 -21.45
CA TRP A 593 -0.57 21.56 -20.91
C TRP A 593 0.46 20.58 -21.46
N ASP A 594 1.03 19.74 -20.60
CA ASP A 594 2.01 18.72 -20.95
C ASP A 594 1.79 17.45 -20.11
N VAL A 595 2.39 16.34 -20.51
CA VAL A 595 2.38 15.08 -19.76
C VAL A 595 3.57 15.02 -18.82
N TYR A 596 3.34 14.57 -17.61
CA TYR A 596 4.34 14.60 -16.55
C TYR A 596 5.56 13.74 -16.83
N THR A 597 5.42 12.71 -17.66
CA THR A 597 6.54 11.86 -18.13
C THR A 597 7.60 12.63 -18.90
N ASN A 598 7.26 13.78 -19.52
CA ASN A 598 8.23 14.64 -20.21
C ASN A 598 9.24 15.30 -19.25
N LEU A 599 8.93 15.34 -17.95
CA LEU A 599 9.86 15.76 -16.89
C LEU A 599 10.71 14.61 -16.36
N SER A 600 10.72 13.44 -17.00
CA SER A 600 11.35 12.19 -16.53
C SER A 600 10.81 11.72 -15.18
N VAL A 601 9.57 12.07 -14.84
CA VAL A 601 8.86 11.64 -13.65
C VAL A 601 7.66 10.81 -14.06
N TYR A 602 7.59 9.59 -13.57
CA TYR A 602 6.65 8.56 -14.01
C TYR A 602 5.58 8.34 -12.94
N LEU A 603 4.53 9.18 -12.96
CA LEU A 603 3.44 9.17 -12.00
C LEU A 603 2.08 9.25 -12.71
N THR A 604 1.04 8.76 -12.06
CA THR A 604 -0.37 8.88 -12.49
C THR A 604 -1.18 9.55 -11.40
N TRP A 605 -2.06 10.48 -11.78
CA TRP A 605 -2.90 11.21 -10.84
C TRP A 605 -4.01 10.35 -10.27
N MET A 606 -4.29 10.47 -8.97
CA MET A 606 -5.39 9.78 -8.31
C MET A 606 -6.71 10.51 -8.55
N LEU A 607 -7.21 10.34 -9.77
CA LEU A 607 -8.49 10.87 -10.25
C LEU A 607 -9.35 9.74 -10.79
N ARG A 608 -10.67 9.88 -10.68
CA ARG A 608 -11.67 8.99 -11.28
C ARG A 608 -12.82 9.79 -11.85
N ALA A 609 -13.31 9.37 -13.01
CA ALA A 609 -14.55 9.86 -13.59
C ALA A 609 -15.64 8.80 -13.42
N VAL A 610 -16.79 9.18 -12.91
CA VAL A 610 -17.95 8.29 -12.74
C VAL A 610 -18.93 8.57 -13.87
N LEU A 611 -19.15 7.57 -14.71
CA LEU A 611 -20.01 7.64 -15.88
C LEU A 611 -21.34 6.97 -15.61
N VAL A 612 -22.38 7.45 -16.30
CA VAL A 612 -23.73 6.88 -16.28
C VAL A 612 -24.28 6.80 -17.69
N ASP A 613 -25.11 5.81 -17.95
CA ASP A 613 -25.85 5.73 -19.21
C ASP A 613 -26.87 6.88 -19.29
N GLU A 614 -26.95 7.56 -20.42
CA GLU A 614 -27.96 8.62 -20.63
C GLU A 614 -29.40 8.11 -20.54
N THR A 615 -29.60 6.85 -20.88
CA THR A 615 -30.92 6.20 -20.85
C THR A 615 -31.26 5.56 -19.49
N GLY A 616 -30.40 5.68 -18.51
CA GLY A 616 -30.54 5.01 -17.22
C GLY A 616 -31.00 5.95 -16.10
N ILE A 617 -32.30 5.98 -15.81
CA ILE A 617 -32.92 6.49 -14.58
C ILE A 617 -33.51 7.92 -14.68
N GLU A 618 -32.93 8.90 -15.40
CA GLU A 618 -33.58 10.22 -15.49
C GLU A 618 -34.93 10.18 -16.17
N ASP A 619 -35.12 9.36 -17.18
CA ASP A 619 -36.45 9.10 -17.79
C ASP A 619 -37.46 8.43 -16.83
N ILE A 620 -36.99 7.85 -15.74
CA ILE A 620 -37.85 7.28 -14.68
C ILE A 620 -38.42 8.39 -13.78
N PHE A 621 -37.78 9.54 -13.72
CA PHE A 621 -38.17 10.66 -12.87
C PHE A 621 -38.92 11.79 -13.61
N ASP A 622 -39.11 11.69 -14.94
CA ASP A 622 -39.97 12.61 -15.64
C ASP A 622 -41.41 12.37 -15.20
N ASN A 623 -41.91 13.29 -14.38
CA ASN A 623 -43.24 13.27 -13.75
C ASN A 623 -44.41 13.27 -14.75
N ASN A 624 -44.18 13.08 -16.05
CA ASN A 624 -45.23 13.07 -17.09
C ASN A 624 -45.75 11.67 -17.45
N HIS A 625 -45.15 10.58 -16.94
CA HIS A 625 -45.73 9.24 -17.05
C HIS A 625 -46.22 8.81 -15.67
N GLY A 626 -47.52 8.95 -15.42
CA GLY A 626 -48.17 8.63 -14.16
C GLY A 626 -47.69 7.30 -13.59
N ASN A 627 -47.38 7.29 -12.27
CA ASN A 627 -47.01 6.10 -11.54
C ASN A 627 -47.99 4.96 -11.87
N PHE A 628 -47.50 3.84 -12.40
CA PHE A 628 -48.32 2.67 -12.70
C PHE A 628 -48.33 1.67 -11.54
N ALA A 629 -47.59 1.93 -10.48
CA ALA A 629 -47.56 1.06 -9.29
C ALA A 629 -47.20 1.83 -8.01
N TYR A 630 -47.66 1.32 -6.86
CA TYR A 630 -47.27 1.81 -5.53
C TYR A 630 -47.23 0.66 -4.51
N PHE A 631 -46.50 0.83 -3.44
CA PHE A 631 -46.37 -0.15 -2.37
C PHE A 631 -47.38 0.17 -1.25
N SER A 632 -48.16 -0.84 -0.85
CA SER A 632 -49.08 -0.75 0.26
C SER A 632 -49.29 -2.13 0.91
N ASP A 633 -49.25 -2.18 2.22
CA ASP A 633 -49.59 -3.36 3.03
C ASP A 633 -48.90 -4.67 2.59
N GLY A 634 -47.57 -4.59 2.32
CA GLY A 634 -46.80 -5.75 1.89
C GLY A 634 -47.07 -6.21 0.44
N ASN A 635 -47.72 -5.37 -0.36
CA ASN A 635 -48.01 -5.65 -1.77
C ASN A 635 -47.61 -4.48 -2.66
N ILE A 636 -47.18 -4.78 -3.86
CA ILE A 636 -47.11 -3.82 -4.97
C ILE A 636 -48.43 -3.82 -5.69
N ILE A 637 -49.11 -2.67 -5.71
CA ILE A 637 -50.35 -2.45 -6.43
C ILE A 637 -50.00 -1.94 -7.81
N VAL A 638 -50.40 -2.64 -8.84
CA VAL A 638 -50.07 -2.33 -10.27
C VAL A 638 -51.30 -1.88 -11.00
N ASP A 639 -51.23 -0.73 -11.67
CA ASP A 639 -52.24 -0.21 -12.56
C ASP A 639 -51.77 -0.31 -14.03
N GLY A 640 -52.15 -1.39 -14.68
CA GLY A 640 -51.79 -1.67 -16.06
C GLY A 640 -51.78 -3.16 -16.40
N GLU A 641 -51.81 -3.46 -17.69
CA GLU A 641 -51.75 -4.81 -18.22
C GLU A 641 -50.40 -5.07 -18.89
N GLY A 642 -49.88 -6.30 -18.77
CA GLY A 642 -48.65 -6.73 -19.40
C GLY A 642 -47.87 -7.69 -18.53
N VAL A 643 -46.58 -7.86 -18.80
CA VAL A 643 -45.65 -8.63 -17.98
C VAL A 643 -44.94 -7.69 -17.02
N LEU A 644 -45.12 -7.92 -15.71
CA LEU A 644 -44.38 -7.21 -14.67
C LEU A 644 -43.07 -7.93 -14.38
N GLN A 645 -41.98 -7.19 -14.46
CA GLN A 645 -40.68 -7.57 -13.93
C GLN A 645 -40.33 -6.70 -12.72
N ILE A 646 -39.86 -7.31 -11.64
CA ILE A 646 -39.27 -6.62 -10.50
C ILE A 646 -37.79 -6.93 -10.52
N VAL A 647 -36.95 -5.89 -10.59
CA VAL A 647 -35.51 -5.99 -10.76
C VAL A 647 -34.83 -5.38 -9.52
N ASP A 648 -33.84 -6.06 -8.97
CA ASP A 648 -33.06 -5.51 -7.88
C ASP A 648 -32.00 -4.50 -8.38
N VAL A 649 -31.31 -3.85 -7.42
CA VAL A 649 -30.25 -2.87 -7.72
C VAL A 649 -29.03 -3.46 -8.44
N MET A 650 -28.91 -4.79 -8.48
CA MET A 650 -27.87 -5.51 -9.22
C MET A 650 -28.30 -5.88 -10.64
N GLY A 651 -29.51 -5.44 -11.09
CA GLY A 651 -30.05 -5.76 -12.40
C GLY A 651 -30.67 -7.16 -12.52
N ARG A 652 -30.83 -7.92 -11.43
CA ARG A 652 -31.40 -9.27 -11.46
C ARG A 652 -32.92 -9.21 -11.40
N VAL A 653 -33.57 -9.92 -12.28
CA VAL A 653 -35.04 -10.06 -12.26
C VAL A 653 -35.42 -11.00 -11.10
N ILE A 654 -36.05 -10.43 -10.07
CA ILE A 654 -36.51 -11.16 -8.88
C ILE A 654 -37.91 -11.76 -9.11
N VAL A 655 -38.76 -11.02 -9.81
CA VAL A 655 -40.13 -11.46 -10.19
C VAL A 655 -40.33 -11.18 -11.65
N CYS A 656 -40.90 -12.14 -12.40
CA CYS A 656 -41.35 -11.97 -13.77
C CYS A 656 -42.67 -12.74 -13.96
N ARG A 657 -43.77 -12.03 -14.10
CA ARG A 657 -45.10 -12.62 -14.27
C ARG A 657 -46.08 -11.67 -14.96
N ASN A 658 -47.19 -12.17 -15.45
CA ASN A 658 -48.27 -11.30 -15.91
C ASN A 658 -48.70 -10.35 -14.78
N ALA A 659 -48.87 -9.10 -15.09
CA ALA A 659 -49.27 -8.09 -14.12
C ALA A 659 -50.63 -8.45 -13.51
N ALA A 660 -50.62 -8.72 -12.21
CA ALA A 660 -51.83 -8.83 -11.39
C ALA A 660 -51.95 -7.51 -10.60
N ARG A 661 -53.16 -7.11 -10.31
CA ARG A 661 -53.43 -5.86 -9.59
C ARG A 661 -52.69 -5.79 -8.24
N HIS A 662 -52.41 -6.93 -7.65
CA HIS A 662 -51.68 -7.07 -6.37
C HIS A 662 -50.53 -8.06 -6.53
N VAL A 663 -49.33 -7.64 -6.23
CA VAL A 663 -48.12 -8.46 -6.26
C VAL A 663 -47.49 -8.49 -4.86
N SER A 664 -47.60 -9.64 -4.20
CA SER A 664 -47.03 -9.79 -2.84
C SER A 664 -45.49 -9.62 -2.85
N THR A 665 -45.00 -8.89 -1.88
CA THR A 665 -43.57 -8.72 -1.62
C THR A 665 -43.02 -9.70 -0.57
N THR A 666 -43.84 -10.69 -0.15
CA THR A 666 -43.43 -11.69 0.81
C THR A 666 -42.14 -12.42 0.34
N GLY A 667 -41.11 -12.39 1.11
CA GLY A 667 -39.77 -12.96 0.79
C GLY A 667 -38.83 -12.01 0.05
N MET A 668 -39.25 -10.79 -0.25
CA MET A 668 -38.36 -9.74 -0.76
C MET A 668 -37.73 -9.00 0.43
N THR A 669 -36.45 -8.67 0.31
CA THR A 669 -35.75 -7.87 1.33
C THR A 669 -36.17 -6.40 1.24
N PRO A 670 -36.31 -5.65 2.33
CA PRO A 670 -36.50 -4.20 2.28
C PRO A 670 -35.39 -3.55 1.43
N GLY A 671 -35.78 -2.65 0.54
CA GLY A 671 -34.80 -2.02 -0.34
C GLY A 671 -35.45 -1.36 -1.56
N ILE A 672 -34.57 -0.90 -2.47
CA ILE A 672 -34.95 -0.26 -3.72
C ILE A 672 -35.05 -1.32 -4.83
N TYR A 673 -36.12 -1.26 -5.60
CA TYR A 673 -36.38 -2.12 -6.77
C TYR A 673 -36.85 -1.28 -7.95
N VAL A 674 -36.65 -1.80 -9.16
CA VAL A 674 -37.16 -1.24 -10.40
C VAL A 674 -38.25 -2.15 -10.90
N LEU A 675 -39.43 -1.57 -11.10
CA LEU A 675 -40.56 -2.24 -11.76
C LEU A 675 -40.51 -1.96 -13.27
N ARG A 676 -40.72 -2.99 -14.06
CA ARG A 676 -40.88 -2.89 -15.53
C ARG A 676 -42.21 -3.55 -15.93
N LEU A 677 -43.10 -2.77 -16.52
CA LEU A 677 -44.33 -3.27 -17.05
C LEU A 677 -44.24 -3.30 -18.61
N ILE A 678 -44.22 -4.51 -19.15
CA ILE A 678 -43.97 -4.78 -20.56
C ILE A 678 -45.30 -5.18 -21.22
N ASN A 679 -45.77 -4.38 -22.18
CA ASN A 679 -46.95 -4.67 -22.97
C ASN A 679 -46.61 -4.53 -24.47
N GLY A 680 -46.34 -5.67 -25.12
CA GLY A 680 -45.84 -5.69 -26.49
C GLY A 680 -44.45 -5.00 -26.57
N ASN A 681 -44.36 -3.97 -27.42
CA ASN A 681 -43.17 -3.16 -27.60
C ASN A 681 -43.06 -1.97 -26.60
N ASN A 682 -44.07 -1.76 -25.78
CA ASN A 682 -44.07 -0.68 -24.78
C ASN A 682 -43.58 -1.18 -23.44
N VAL A 683 -42.57 -0.50 -22.88
CA VAL A 683 -42.03 -0.78 -21.54
C VAL A 683 -42.19 0.47 -20.70
N LYS A 684 -42.95 0.36 -19.58
CA LYS A 684 -43.02 1.37 -18.55
C LYS A 684 -42.08 0.94 -17.42
N THR A 685 -41.34 1.86 -16.86
CA THR A 685 -40.43 1.61 -15.74
C THR A 685 -40.74 2.55 -14.57
N GLN A 686 -40.61 2.05 -13.36
CA GLN A 686 -40.84 2.83 -12.13
C GLN A 686 -39.97 2.30 -10.97
N LYS A 687 -39.35 3.19 -10.21
CA LYS A 687 -38.69 2.84 -8.95
C LYS A 687 -39.73 2.63 -7.86
N ILE A 688 -39.50 1.63 -7.00
CA ILE A 688 -40.30 1.38 -5.82
C ILE A 688 -39.38 1.08 -4.62
N ILE A 689 -39.82 1.50 -3.44
CA ILE A 689 -39.16 1.18 -2.18
C ILE A 689 -40.05 0.20 -1.43
N ILE A 690 -39.51 -0.97 -1.12
CA ILE A 690 -40.17 -1.98 -0.27
C ILE A 690 -39.59 -1.78 1.16
N GLN A 691 -40.49 -1.61 2.11
CA GLN A 691 -40.16 -1.37 3.52
C GLN A 691 -40.32 -2.63 4.36
#